data_395cf6edb231640ddaf2ccc303f2ccdf
#
_entry.id   395cf6edb231640ddaf2ccc303f2ccdf
#
_cell.length_a   1.000
_cell.length_b   1.000
_cell.length_c   1.000
_cell.angle_alpha   90.00
_cell.angle_beta   90.00
_cell.angle_gamma   90.00
#
_symmetry.space_group_name_H-M   'P 1'
#
loop_
_entity.id
_entity.type
_entity.pdbx_description
1 polymer ?
#
loop_
_entity_poly.entity_id
_entity_poly.type
_entity_poly.pdbx_seq_one_letter_code
_entity_poly.pdbx_strand_id
1 'polypeptide(L)'
;MPLNMIMNMSLNMPLNTKVLMTALCLAGSVCASAQTGQDFPKAWKWVGEEELAISSKGSEKDKVLNVGTKDLAEGDFFTEIETQLPFVPEGSSNPTLSPDGSRIAFTRGNDLWVAEVATGKEVRLTEDGSATILNGYASWVYYEEIFGRPTRYRAFWWSPDSRKIGFYRFDNAEVPVFPIYSSYPEDYDRSGMGLSYTQKAGAAVPLEGVSPTGGSVRMTRYPKCGDNNPKVRIGIADVETSSVTWADFDENEDQYFGTPFWGADSRFFFVQREPRTQNRLDLYAVSPEDGSRKCIYHEEYDTWLDWIDGMLFGKDGLYMVRSFETSWQQIYYLSYDGAIFTRLTDGPNWRMSLLDVDESRMKKNPDGTGATVFFVAERDSRVSSALYSVRKGEVKAVSHPQYHVSRVKLSPSRKYAAASISRCNVPDQLWIFDVGKPSRSFKVADSADGMDLGSMNLPQLITMTTRDGFTLPALVCYPESFDPGKKYPVHMDIYGGPDTPMVTDSWAGSRRYDWYAANGIIEIVADCRASGHNGRKGLDMIYGRLSEVEVSDFVEWAEYLQSLPYVQGDKIGVEGFSFGGTMTALLVMDHSEAFHYGIAGGGVYDWALYDTHYTERFMDTPANNPEGYARTRTVDHAANYPVRYGSDDGSVMLKLTHGTGDDNVHFQNTLMLADALQKAGAKFELMIYPDGMHGYRGYQGDHFQNANREFWLYYLKGVQTTR
;
A
#
# COMPACT_ATOMS: atom_id res chain seq x y z
N MET A 1 -25.21 8.73 -25.92
CA MET A 1 -23.84 8.73 -25.37
C MET A 1 -23.66 7.40 -24.69
N PRO A 2 -22.65 6.62 -24.97
CA PRO A 2 -22.54 5.27 -24.41
C PRO A 2 -22.17 5.30 -22.92
N LEU A 3 -22.87 4.48 -22.15
CA LEU A 3 -22.78 4.30 -20.68
C LEU A 3 -21.40 3.88 -20.16
N ASN A 4 -20.45 3.55 -21.02
CA ASN A 4 -19.13 3.03 -20.67
C ASN A 4 -18.15 4.06 -20.08
N MET A 5 -18.53 5.32 -19.97
CA MET A 5 -17.59 6.37 -19.56
C MET A 5 -17.65 6.68 -18.05
N ILE A 6 -18.67 6.21 -17.34
CA ILE A 6 -18.87 6.53 -15.91
C ILE A 6 -18.36 5.43 -14.96
N MET A 7 -18.25 4.18 -15.42
CA MET A 7 -17.85 3.04 -14.57
C MET A 7 -16.33 2.93 -14.26
N ASN A 8 -15.48 3.63 -14.99
CA ASN A 8 -14.02 3.47 -14.83
C ASN A 8 -13.35 4.43 -13.83
N MET A 9 -14.08 5.32 -13.17
CA MET A 9 -13.44 6.32 -12.30
C MET A 9 -13.30 5.94 -10.82
N SER A 10 -13.94 4.88 -10.33
CA SER A 10 -13.87 4.53 -8.90
C SER A 10 -13.21 3.18 -8.57
N LEU A 11 -12.81 2.39 -9.56
CA LEU A 11 -12.24 1.04 -9.35
C LEU A 11 -10.78 0.89 -9.79
N ASN A 12 -10.18 1.85 -10.48
CA ASN A 12 -8.81 1.76 -10.99
C ASN A 12 -7.82 2.62 -10.18
N MET A 13 -7.71 2.36 -8.87
CA MET A 13 -6.42 2.60 -8.22
C MET A 13 -5.62 1.29 -8.30
N PRO A 14 -4.44 1.28 -8.93
CA PRO A 14 -3.62 0.07 -8.99
C PRO A 14 -3.20 -0.37 -7.59
N LEU A 15 -3.05 -1.67 -7.38
CA LEU A 15 -2.62 -2.34 -6.15
C LEU A 15 -1.38 -1.67 -5.53
N ASN A 16 -0.45 -1.22 -6.38
CA ASN A 16 0.73 -0.45 -5.99
C ASN A 16 0.41 0.83 -5.21
N THR A 17 -0.80 1.39 -5.35
CA THR A 17 -1.18 2.59 -4.59
C THR A 17 -1.66 2.22 -3.18
N LYS A 18 -2.23 1.03 -2.97
CA LYS A 18 -2.64 0.58 -1.63
C LYS A 18 -1.42 0.21 -0.79
N VAL A 19 -0.52 -0.59 -1.31
CA VAL A 19 0.73 -0.98 -0.66
C VAL A 19 1.70 0.20 -0.57
N LEU A 20 1.80 1.03 -1.62
CA LEU A 20 2.66 2.22 -1.61
C LEU A 20 2.13 3.31 -0.68
N MET A 21 0.80 3.50 -0.53
CA MET A 21 0.25 4.40 0.48
C MET A 21 0.45 3.87 1.90
N THR A 22 0.40 2.56 2.13
CA THR A 22 0.70 1.99 3.44
C THR A 22 2.21 2.12 3.74
N ALA A 23 3.08 1.80 2.80
CA ALA A 23 4.54 1.94 2.97
C ALA A 23 5.02 3.41 2.95
N LEU A 24 4.46 4.27 2.08
CA LEU A 24 4.78 5.71 2.04
C LEU A 24 4.18 6.51 3.21
N CYS A 25 3.11 6.01 3.85
CA CYS A 25 2.66 6.55 5.12
C CYS A 25 3.49 6.02 6.30
N LEU A 26 4.17 4.87 6.14
CA LEU A 26 4.92 4.19 7.18
C LEU A 26 6.36 4.71 7.32
N ALA A 27 7.04 4.99 6.22
CA ALA A 27 8.28 5.73 6.30
C ALA A 27 7.92 7.17 6.64
N GLY A 28 8.33 7.71 7.77
CA GLY A 28 8.22 9.12 8.15
C GLY A 28 8.89 10.08 7.15
N SER A 29 9.14 9.60 5.94
CA SER A 29 9.54 10.38 4.78
C SER A 29 8.33 11.16 4.31
N VAL A 30 8.37 12.46 4.53
CA VAL A 30 7.64 13.42 3.72
C VAL A 30 7.52 12.83 2.32
N CYS A 31 6.27 12.66 1.81
CA CYS A 31 6.05 12.67 0.38
C CYS A 31 6.64 14.00 -0.12
N ALA A 32 7.94 14.01 -0.35
CA ALA A 32 8.57 15.08 -1.06
C ALA A 32 7.89 15.08 -2.42
N SER A 33 7.03 16.07 -2.67
CA SER A 33 6.53 16.29 -4.02
C SER A 33 7.74 16.24 -4.92
N ALA A 34 7.77 15.30 -5.88
CA ALA A 34 8.89 15.17 -6.79
C ALA A 34 9.27 16.56 -7.31
N GLN A 35 10.57 16.86 -7.32
CA GLN A 35 11.04 18.11 -7.90
C GLN A 35 10.67 18.09 -9.37
N THR A 36 9.78 18.95 -9.79
CA THR A 36 9.37 19.11 -11.19
C THR A 36 9.64 20.52 -11.64
N GLY A 37 10.05 20.69 -12.89
CA GLY A 37 10.11 22.00 -13.54
C GLY A 37 8.78 22.74 -13.44
N GLN A 38 8.78 24.06 -13.51
CA GLN A 38 7.57 24.89 -13.30
C GLN A 38 6.41 24.55 -14.25
N ASP A 39 6.72 24.05 -15.46
CA ASP A 39 5.74 23.82 -16.53
C ASP A 39 5.40 22.34 -16.74
N PHE A 40 5.90 21.42 -15.91
CA PHE A 40 5.57 20.00 -16.08
C PHE A 40 4.11 19.72 -15.76
N PRO A 41 3.39 18.93 -16.60
CA PRO A 41 1.98 18.64 -16.43
C PRO A 41 1.63 18.02 -15.08
N LYS A 42 0.70 18.66 -14.37
CA LYS A 42 0.13 18.16 -13.12
C LYS A 42 -0.82 16.97 -13.37
N ALA A 43 -1.62 17.09 -14.42
CA ALA A 43 -2.61 16.09 -14.82
C ALA A 43 -2.79 16.06 -16.34
N TRP A 44 -3.27 14.95 -16.87
CA TRP A 44 -3.70 14.81 -18.25
C TRP A 44 -4.83 13.78 -18.38
N LYS A 45 -5.68 13.98 -19.38
CA LYS A 45 -6.77 13.07 -19.75
C LYS A 45 -7.10 13.17 -21.22
N TRP A 46 -7.53 12.08 -21.82
CA TRP A 46 -8.04 12.08 -23.19
C TRP A 46 -9.45 12.73 -23.21
N VAL A 47 -9.63 13.70 -24.09
CA VAL A 47 -10.92 14.39 -24.33
C VAL A 47 -11.50 14.03 -25.69
N GLY A 48 -10.73 13.32 -26.51
CA GLY A 48 -11.09 12.78 -27.81
C GLY A 48 -10.19 11.63 -28.21
N GLU A 49 -10.35 11.09 -29.42
CA GLU A 49 -9.56 9.95 -29.92
C GLU A 49 -8.07 10.26 -30.09
N GLU A 50 -7.76 11.50 -30.47
CA GLU A 50 -6.41 12.02 -30.69
C GLU A 50 -6.17 13.33 -29.93
N GLU A 51 -7.01 13.68 -28.96
CA GLU A 51 -6.94 14.93 -28.22
C GLU A 51 -6.67 14.67 -26.74
N LEU A 52 -5.49 15.11 -26.27
CA LEU A 52 -5.06 15.00 -24.89
C LEU A 52 -5.13 16.37 -24.20
N ALA A 53 -6.02 16.51 -23.22
CA ALA A 53 -6.03 17.67 -22.35
C ALA A 53 -4.90 17.54 -21.30
N ILE A 54 -4.21 18.65 -21.06
CA ILE A 54 -3.04 18.76 -20.19
C ILE A 54 -3.23 19.97 -19.28
N SER A 55 -3.10 19.75 -17.95
CA SER A 55 -3.09 20.81 -16.93
C SER A 55 -1.70 20.98 -16.35
N SER A 56 -1.16 22.18 -16.35
CA SER A 56 0.17 22.50 -15.80
C SER A 56 0.08 23.32 -14.53
N LYS A 57 1.05 23.16 -13.62
CA LYS A 57 1.12 23.91 -12.35
C LYS A 57 1.39 25.38 -12.66
N GLY A 58 0.50 26.28 -12.19
CA GLY A 58 0.64 27.73 -12.37
C GLY A 58 0.09 28.27 -13.70
N SER A 59 -0.48 27.42 -14.58
CA SER A 59 -1.22 27.86 -15.76
C SER A 59 -2.67 28.18 -15.39
N GLU A 60 -3.17 29.34 -15.82
CA GLU A 60 -4.59 29.71 -15.63
C GLU A 60 -5.54 28.94 -16.56
N LYS A 61 -5.01 28.32 -17.62
CA LYS A 61 -5.77 27.53 -18.60
C LYS A 61 -5.10 26.22 -18.91
N ASP A 62 -5.92 25.23 -19.16
CA ASP A 62 -5.49 23.94 -19.66
C ASP A 62 -5.10 24.04 -21.15
N LYS A 63 -4.32 23.07 -21.61
CA LYS A 63 -3.96 22.93 -23.03
C LYS A 63 -4.52 21.62 -23.56
N VAL A 64 -4.93 21.60 -24.84
CA VAL A 64 -5.26 20.37 -25.56
C VAL A 64 -4.24 20.16 -26.66
N LEU A 65 -3.58 19.01 -26.61
CA LEU A 65 -2.68 18.54 -27.64
C LEU A 65 -3.46 17.66 -28.63
N ASN A 66 -3.49 18.05 -29.91
CA ASN A 66 -3.87 17.14 -30.99
C ASN A 66 -2.66 16.28 -31.37
N VAL A 67 -2.75 14.97 -31.13
CA VAL A 67 -1.62 14.04 -31.32
C VAL A 67 -1.24 13.89 -32.78
N GLY A 68 -2.20 13.99 -33.71
CA GLY A 68 -1.96 13.86 -35.15
C GLY A 68 -1.20 15.02 -35.74
N THR A 69 -1.63 16.27 -35.42
CA THR A 69 -1.01 17.51 -35.93
C THR A 69 0.06 18.08 -35.03
N LYS A 70 0.09 17.69 -33.77
CA LYS A 70 0.93 18.24 -32.68
C LYS A 70 0.60 19.69 -32.31
N ASP A 71 -0.56 20.16 -32.70
CA ASP A 71 -1.04 21.50 -32.35
C ASP A 71 -1.53 21.54 -30.92
N LEU A 72 -1.33 22.69 -30.25
CA LEU A 72 -1.80 22.98 -28.92
C LEU A 72 -2.88 24.08 -28.96
N ALA A 73 -4.02 23.80 -28.36
CA ALA A 73 -5.09 24.79 -28.16
C ALA A 73 -5.32 25.02 -26.65
N GLU A 74 -5.74 26.21 -26.27
CA GLU A 74 -6.13 26.52 -24.90
C GLU A 74 -7.61 26.22 -24.64
N GLY A 75 -7.96 25.85 -23.40
CA GLY A 75 -9.33 25.63 -22.97
C GLY A 75 -9.42 25.25 -21.49
N ASP A 76 -10.64 25.11 -21.00
CA ASP A 76 -10.93 24.70 -19.63
C ASP A 76 -11.40 23.23 -19.62
N PHE A 77 -10.46 22.31 -19.51
CA PHE A 77 -10.75 20.87 -19.61
C PHE A 77 -10.72 20.13 -18.26
N PHE A 78 -10.07 20.70 -17.25
CA PHE A 78 -9.96 20.14 -15.90
C PHE A 78 -10.81 20.92 -14.87
N THR A 79 -11.88 21.57 -15.29
CA THR A 79 -12.92 21.93 -14.34
C THR A 79 -13.30 20.64 -13.62
N GLU A 80 -12.87 20.53 -12.38
CA GLU A 80 -13.32 19.49 -11.48
C GLU A 80 -14.83 19.64 -11.38
N ILE A 81 -15.57 18.86 -12.15
CA ILE A 81 -16.87 18.45 -11.70
C ILE A 81 -16.52 17.49 -10.55
N GLU A 82 -16.18 18.04 -9.36
CA GLU A 82 -16.44 17.30 -8.15
C GLU A 82 -17.88 16.84 -8.34
N THR A 83 -18.08 15.53 -8.37
CA THR A 83 -19.40 14.96 -8.16
C THR A 83 -19.72 15.25 -6.70
N GLN A 84 -19.99 16.54 -6.40
CA GLN A 84 -20.51 16.94 -5.11
C GLN A 84 -21.80 16.18 -4.94
N LEU A 85 -21.87 15.42 -3.85
CA LEU A 85 -23.13 14.80 -3.48
C LEU A 85 -24.19 15.91 -3.46
N PRO A 86 -25.38 15.69 -4.03
CA PRO A 86 -26.44 16.69 -4.02
C PRO A 86 -26.73 17.21 -2.61
N PHE A 87 -26.58 16.35 -1.62
CA PHE A 87 -26.57 16.66 -0.20
C PHE A 87 -25.87 15.52 0.57
N VAL A 88 -25.49 15.76 1.82
CA VAL A 88 -24.96 14.75 2.74
C VAL A 88 -26.00 14.49 3.82
N PRO A 89 -26.57 13.27 3.93
CA PRO A 89 -27.52 12.95 5.00
C PRO A 89 -26.92 13.18 6.38
N GLU A 90 -27.69 13.77 7.30
CA GLU A 90 -27.22 14.11 8.63
C GLU A 90 -26.76 12.86 9.41
N GLY A 91 -25.63 12.93 10.09
CA GLY A 91 -25.05 11.82 10.86
C GLY A 91 -24.63 10.62 10.01
N SER A 92 -24.53 10.77 8.69
CA SER A 92 -24.12 9.69 7.79
C SER A 92 -22.60 9.48 7.79
N SER A 93 -22.20 8.22 7.62
CA SER A 93 -20.84 7.82 7.25
C SER A 93 -20.84 7.24 5.83
N ASN A 94 -19.78 7.54 5.06
CA ASN A 94 -19.57 7.00 3.72
C ASN A 94 -20.71 7.24 2.71
N PRO A 95 -21.32 8.43 2.64
CA PRO A 95 -22.38 8.68 1.68
C PRO A 95 -21.86 8.45 0.25
N THR A 96 -22.57 7.62 -0.52
CA THR A 96 -22.15 7.16 -1.85
C THR A 96 -23.34 7.23 -2.81
N LEU A 97 -23.18 8.00 -3.88
CA LEU A 97 -24.20 8.17 -4.91
C LEU A 97 -24.40 6.87 -5.72
N SER A 98 -25.66 6.55 -6.04
CA SER A 98 -25.97 5.44 -6.96
C SER A 98 -25.44 5.74 -8.37
N PRO A 99 -25.15 4.73 -9.21
CA PRO A 99 -24.66 4.91 -10.58
C PRO A 99 -25.55 5.82 -11.45
N ASP A 100 -26.87 5.79 -11.25
CA ASP A 100 -27.84 6.63 -11.98
C ASP A 100 -28.02 8.04 -11.36
N GLY A 101 -27.38 8.32 -10.21
CA GLY A 101 -27.46 9.59 -9.50
C GLY A 101 -28.77 9.83 -8.75
N SER A 102 -29.68 8.87 -8.66
CA SER A 102 -31.02 9.06 -8.08
C SER A 102 -31.06 8.87 -6.56
N ARG A 103 -30.08 8.17 -5.98
CA ARG A 103 -30.04 7.82 -4.55
C ARG A 103 -28.65 7.96 -3.95
N ILE A 104 -28.58 8.10 -2.62
CA ILE A 104 -27.34 8.10 -1.84
C ILE A 104 -27.43 6.96 -0.80
N ALA A 105 -26.55 5.98 -0.87
CA ALA A 105 -26.37 4.98 0.18
C ALA A 105 -25.38 5.47 1.22
N PHE A 106 -25.62 5.16 2.49
CA PHE A 106 -24.76 5.53 3.62
C PHE A 106 -24.98 4.62 4.82
N THR A 107 -24.09 4.70 5.80
CA THR A 107 -24.29 4.05 7.09
C THR A 107 -24.58 5.09 8.18
N ARG A 108 -25.46 4.73 9.11
CA ARG A 108 -25.80 5.53 10.31
C ARG A 108 -26.25 4.61 11.43
N GLY A 109 -25.66 4.77 12.63
CA GLY A 109 -25.96 3.90 13.78
C GLY A 109 -25.64 2.43 13.51
N ASN A 110 -24.61 2.17 12.70
CA ASN A 110 -24.16 0.84 12.25
C ASN A 110 -25.20 0.07 11.40
N ASP A 111 -26.14 0.79 10.79
CA ASP A 111 -27.06 0.27 9.78
C ASP A 111 -26.88 0.91 8.44
N LEU A 112 -27.28 0.17 7.40
CA LEU A 112 -27.30 0.62 6.01
C LEU A 112 -28.60 1.38 5.71
N TRP A 113 -28.48 2.54 5.09
CA TRP A 113 -29.54 3.43 4.71
C TRP A 113 -29.43 3.87 3.27
N VAL A 114 -30.53 4.31 2.69
CA VAL A 114 -30.59 4.97 1.39
C VAL A 114 -31.44 6.21 1.46
N ALA A 115 -31.03 7.31 0.78
CA ALA A 115 -31.80 8.54 0.64
C ALA A 115 -32.11 8.79 -0.84
N GLU A 116 -33.32 9.21 -1.17
CA GLU A 116 -33.71 9.68 -2.50
C GLU A 116 -33.16 11.10 -2.76
N VAL A 117 -32.44 11.31 -3.85
CA VAL A 117 -31.87 12.63 -4.16
C VAL A 117 -32.96 13.68 -4.40
N ALA A 118 -34.05 13.32 -5.06
CA ALA A 118 -35.10 14.25 -5.42
C ALA A 118 -35.94 14.76 -4.25
N THR A 119 -36.12 13.94 -3.22
CA THR A 119 -37.05 14.21 -2.11
C THR A 119 -36.37 14.35 -0.76
N GLY A 120 -35.16 13.85 -0.63
CA GLY A 120 -34.45 13.69 0.66
C GLY A 120 -35.05 12.60 1.55
N LYS A 121 -36.04 11.82 1.07
CA LYS A 121 -36.65 10.74 1.84
C LYS A 121 -35.64 9.64 2.12
N GLU A 122 -35.48 9.28 3.39
CA GLU A 122 -34.58 8.24 3.83
C GLU A 122 -35.32 6.92 4.12
N VAL A 123 -34.68 5.81 3.81
CA VAL A 123 -35.15 4.45 4.08
C VAL A 123 -34.04 3.67 4.75
N ARG A 124 -34.33 3.02 5.89
CA ARG A 124 -33.41 2.11 6.59
C ARG A 124 -33.52 0.72 5.95
N LEU A 125 -32.39 0.15 5.53
CA LEU A 125 -32.33 -1.16 4.85
C LEU A 125 -31.98 -2.31 5.79
N THR A 126 -31.30 -2.01 6.92
CA THR A 126 -30.99 -2.98 7.99
C THR A 126 -31.41 -2.41 9.35
N GLU A 127 -31.72 -3.26 10.34
CA GLU A 127 -32.31 -2.80 11.60
C GLU A 127 -31.65 -3.35 12.87
N ASP A 128 -30.59 -4.17 12.72
CA ASP A 128 -29.92 -4.85 13.84
C ASP A 128 -28.57 -4.24 14.20
N GLY A 129 -28.24 -3.07 13.64
CA GLY A 129 -27.04 -2.32 13.95
C GLY A 129 -26.90 -2.02 15.44
N SER A 130 -25.72 -2.29 16.00
CA SER A 130 -25.43 -2.12 17.44
C SER A 130 -23.94 -1.82 17.65
N ALA A 131 -23.49 -1.79 18.90
CA ALA A 131 -22.07 -1.62 19.23
C ALA A 131 -21.17 -2.76 18.69
N THR A 132 -21.76 -3.92 18.37
CA THR A 132 -21.03 -5.10 17.85
C THR A 132 -21.49 -5.55 16.48
N ILE A 133 -22.68 -5.18 16.05
CA ILE A 133 -23.22 -5.51 14.74
C ILE A 133 -23.07 -4.30 13.81
N LEU A 134 -22.33 -4.49 12.72
CA LEU A 134 -22.01 -3.43 11.75
C LEU A 134 -22.54 -3.83 10.37
N ASN A 135 -23.52 -3.11 9.84
CA ASN A 135 -24.08 -3.35 8.50
C ASN A 135 -23.54 -2.31 7.51
N GLY A 136 -22.78 -2.74 6.51
CA GLY A 136 -22.18 -1.85 5.53
C GLY A 136 -21.03 -0.98 6.06
N TYR A 137 -20.63 -1.19 7.29
CA TYR A 137 -19.48 -0.54 7.95
C TYR A 137 -18.49 -1.61 8.41
N ALA A 138 -17.24 -1.52 8.00
CA ALA A 138 -16.26 -2.58 8.20
C ALA A 138 -15.80 -2.73 9.65
N SER A 139 -15.52 -3.97 10.07
CA SER A 139 -14.69 -4.25 11.23
C SER A 139 -13.25 -3.77 10.98
N TRP A 140 -12.48 -3.49 12.05
CA TRP A 140 -11.15 -2.91 11.96
C TRP A 140 -10.21 -3.73 11.06
N VAL A 141 -10.14 -5.06 11.24
CA VAL A 141 -9.26 -5.92 10.43
C VAL A 141 -9.61 -5.89 8.94
N TYR A 142 -10.90 -5.77 8.59
CA TYR A 142 -11.32 -5.63 7.19
C TYR A 142 -11.00 -4.25 6.62
N TYR A 143 -11.19 -3.19 7.42
CA TYR A 143 -10.84 -1.84 7.03
C TYR A 143 -9.34 -1.67 6.78
N GLU A 144 -8.51 -2.20 7.69
CA GLU A 144 -7.05 -2.07 7.60
C GLU A 144 -6.47 -2.98 6.53
N GLU A 145 -6.74 -4.29 6.63
CA GLU A 145 -5.97 -5.30 5.91
C GLU A 145 -6.61 -5.74 4.58
N ILE A 146 -7.94 -5.71 4.46
CA ILE A 146 -8.63 -6.28 3.30
C ILE A 146 -9.12 -5.19 2.34
N PHE A 147 -9.89 -4.21 2.82
CA PHE A 147 -10.44 -3.16 1.97
C PHE A 147 -9.48 -1.97 1.80
N GLY A 148 -8.61 -1.75 2.77
CA GLY A 148 -7.66 -0.65 2.84
C GLY A 148 -8.29 0.67 3.33
N ARG A 149 -7.47 1.47 3.99
CA ARG A 149 -7.85 2.76 4.63
C ARG A 149 -8.58 3.76 3.73
N PRO A 150 -8.35 3.85 2.40
CA PRO A 150 -9.11 4.76 1.54
C PRO A 150 -10.61 4.51 1.52
N THR A 151 -11.08 3.31 1.86
CA THR A 151 -12.52 2.99 1.93
C THR A 151 -13.23 3.68 3.09
N ARG A 152 -12.50 4.17 4.10
CA ARG A 152 -13.02 4.82 5.31
C ARG A 152 -14.09 3.96 6.02
N TYR A 153 -13.83 2.66 6.13
CA TYR A 153 -14.76 1.66 6.69
C TYR A 153 -15.99 1.34 5.83
N ARG A 154 -16.10 1.83 4.59
CA ARG A 154 -17.23 1.47 3.72
C ARG A 154 -17.17 -0.01 3.35
N ALA A 155 -18.25 -0.73 3.63
CA ALA A 155 -18.42 -2.15 3.34
C ALA A 155 -19.74 -2.42 2.60
N PHE A 156 -20.10 -1.55 1.63
CA PHE A 156 -21.25 -1.70 0.76
C PHE A 156 -20.95 -1.19 -0.67
N TRP A 157 -21.62 -1.79 -1.66
CA TRP A 157 -21.35 -1.59 -3.09
C TRP A 157 -22.65 -1.56 -3.89
N TRP A 158 -22.90 -0.48 -4.63
CA TRP A 158 -24.02 -0.36 -5.53
C TRP A 158 -23.95 -1.35 -6.70
N SER A 159 -25.09 -1.95 -7.07
CA SER A 159 -25.21 -2.62 -8.37
C SER A 159 -25.18 -1.60 -9.52
N PRO A 160 -24.65 -1.96 -10.71
CA PRO A 160 -24.60 -1.06 -11.87
C PRO A 160 -25.95 -0.49 -12.30
N ASP A 161 -27.04 -1.22 -12.11
CA ASP A 161 -28.42 -0.79 -12.41
C ASP A 161 -29.07 0.06 -11.31
N SER A 162 -28.33 0.38 -10.22
CA SER A 162 -28.79 1.18 -9.09
C SER A 162 -29.96 0.63 -8.28
N ARG A 163 -30.29 -0.67 -8.44
CA ARG A 163 -31.46 -1.30 -7.79
C ARG A 163 -31.13 -2.08 -6.54
N LYS A 164 -29.85 -2.49 -6.39
CA LYS A 164 -29.42 -3.33 -5.27
C LYS A 164 -28.12 -2.79 -4.67
N ILE A 165 -27.91 -3.11 -3.38
CA ILE A 165 -26.68 -2.83 -2.66
C ILE A 165 -26.18 -4.14 -2.07
N GLY A 166 -25.02 -4.62 -2.54
CA GLY A 166 -24.28 -5.68 -1.84
C GLY A 166 -23.58 -5.08 -0.62
N PHE A 167 -23.63 -5.74 0.53
CA PHE A 167 -22.97 -5.26 1.74
C PHE A 167 -22.48 -6.41 2.62
N TYR A 168 -21.50 -6.11 3.48
CA TYR A 168 -21.07 -7.03 4.53
C TYR A 168 -21.63 -6.61 5.86
N ARG A 169 -22.13 -7.60 6.62
CA ARG A 169 -22.54 -7.51 8.02
C ARG A 169 -21.51 -8.20 8.88
N PHE A 170 -20.95 -7.45 9.81
CA PHE A 170 -19.94 -7.95 10.76
C PHE A 170 -20.56 -8.12 12.14
N ASP A 171 -20.33 -9.26 12.78
CA ASP A 171 -20.56 -9.46 14.20
C ASP A 171 -19.23 -9.48 14.94
N ASN A 172 -18.94 -8.43 15.68
CA ASN A 172 -17.72 -8.24 16.45
C ASN A 172 -17.86 -8.67 17.92
N ALA A 173 -18.94 -9.36 18.33
CA ALA A 173 -19.19 -9.66 19.74
C ALA A 173 -18.03 -10.41 20.40
N GLU A 174 -17.41 -11.34 19.66
CA GLU A 174 -16.30 -12.16 20.14
C GLU A 174 -14.91 -11.57 19.84
N VAL A 175 -14.81 -10.46 19.10
CA VAL A 175 -13.54 -9.80 18.80
C VAL A 175 -13.05 -9.05 20.05
N PRO A 176 -11.83 -9.35 20.56
CA PRO A 176 -11.29 -8.66 21.73
C PRO A 176 -11.16 -7.14 21.52
N VAL A 177 -11.24 -6.42 22.60
CA VAL A 177 -11.11 -4.96 22.62
C VAL A 177 -9.72 -4.57 23.11
N PHE A 178 -9.05 -3.71 22.37
CA PHE A 178 -7.78 -3.12 22.79
C PHE A 178 -7.99 -1.64 23.18
N PRO A 179 -7.59 -1.22 24.41
CA PRO A 179 -7.71 0.15 24.86
C PRO A 179 -6.50 0.99 24.42
N ILE A 180 -6.74 2.12 23.75
CA ILE A 180 -5.71 3.10 23.40
C ILE A 180 -5.95 4.35 24.24
N TYR A 181 -5.03 4.62 25.16
CA TYR A 181 -5.11 5.75 26.07
C TYR A 181 -4.58 7.03 25.42
N SER A 182 -5.31 8.13 25.58
CA SER A 182 -4.87 9.49 25.27
C SER A 182 -4.75 10.30 26.56
N SER A 183 -3.65 11.04 26.70
CA SER A 183 -3.45 11.97 27.83
C SER A 183 -4.29 13.24 27.71
N TYR A 184 -4.87 13.50 26.55
CA TYR A 184 -5.64 14.71 26.30
C TYR A 184 -7.15 14.47 26.51
N PRO A 185 -7.88 15.50 26.99
CA PRO A 185 -9.34 15.47 26.96
C PRO A 185 -9.89 15.24 25.56
N GLU A 186 -11.12 14.73 25.46
CA GLU A 186 -11.76 14.41 24.17
C GLU A 186 -11.88 15.64 23.25
N ASP A 187 -12.12 16.82 23.83
CA ASP A 187 -12.29 18.11 23.16
C ASP A 187 -10.96 18.84 22.84
N TYR A 188 -9.80 18.20 23.14
CA TYR A 188 -8.51 18.82 22.83
C TYR A 188 -8.30 19.01 21.33
N ASP A 189 -7.89 20.22 20.94
CA ASP A 189 -7.58 20.51 19.53
C ASP A 189 -6.33 19.78 19.06
N ARG A 190 -6.52 18.78 18.21
CA ARG A 190 -5.46 17.96 17.60
C ARG A 190 -5.13 18.40 16.17
N SER A 191 -5.65 19.52 15.69
CA SER A 191 -5.46 19.97 14.29
C SER A 191 -4.00 20.11 13.90
N GLY A 192 -3.14 20.55 14.82
CA GLY A 192 -1.69 20.68 14.61
C GLY A 192 -0.93 19.35 14.52
N MET A 193 -1.54 18.23 14.88
CA MET A 193 -0.91 16.91 14.82
C MET A 193 -0.99 16.26 13.43
N GLY A 194 -1.69 16.87 12.48
CA GLY A 194 -1.88 16.32 11.14
C GLY A 194 -2.60 14.95 11.12
N LEU A 195 -3.52 14.75 12.08
CA LEU A 195 -4.19 13.49 12.31
C LEU A 195 -5.06 13.07 11.13
N SER A 196 -4.96 11.80 10.75
CA SER A 196 -5.75 11.24 9.66
C SER A 196 -7.22 11.00 10.08
N TYR A 197 -8.08 10.79 9.09
CA TYR A 197 -9.51 10.49 9.25
C TYR A 197 -9.81 9.33 10.24
N THR A 198 -8.91 8.37 10.37
CA THR A 198 -9.04 7.19 11.24
C THR A 198 -9.26 7.52 12.70
N GLN A 199 -8.82 8.67 13.18
CA GLN A 199 -9.00 9.08 14.57
C GLN A 199 -10.41 9.54 14.91
N LYS A 200 -11.26 9.82 13.90
CA LYS A 200 -12.67 10.14 14.10
C LYS A 200 -13.56 8.89 14.16
N ALA A 201 -13.06 7.74 13.76
CA ALA A 201 -13.86 6.52 13.57
C ALA A 201 -14.05 5.67 14.84
N GLY A 202 -13.27 5.90 15.89
CA GLY A 202 -13.52 5.30 17.21
C GLY A 202 -13.92 6.40 18.17
N ALA A 203 -15.19 6.52 18.52
CA ALA A 203 -15.60 7.43 19.58
C ALA A 203 -14.78 7.08 20.84
N ALA A 204 -14.00 8.05 21.36
CA ALA A 204 -13.43 7.93 22.68
C ALA A 204 -14.61 7.75 23.65
N VAL A 205 -14.68 6.63 24.35
CA VAL A 205 -15.68 6.42 25.38
C VAL A 205 -15.14 7.08 26.65
N PRO A 206 -15.81 8.10 27.21
CA PRO A 206 -15.46 8.59 28.53
C PRO A 206 -15.53 7.41 29.49
N LEU A 207 -14.45 7.10 30.19
CA LEU A 207 -14.49 6.10 31.24
C LEU A 207 -15.35 6.62 32.37
N GLU A 208 -16.37 5.87 32.76
CA GLU A 208 -17.26 6.22 33.84
C GLU A 208 -16.43 6.43 35.12
N GLY A 209 -16.61 7.59 35.78
CA GLY A 209 -15.89 7.95 37.00
C GLY A 209 -14.48 8.56 36.80
N VAL A 210 -14.02 8.78 35.57
CA VAL A 210 -12.76 9.52 35.30
C VAL A 210 -13.03 11.01 35.25
N SER A 211 -12.13 11.80 35.86
CA SER A 211 -12.17 13.27 35.78
C SER A 211 -12.22 13.76 34.35
N PRO A 212 -12.98 14.80 34.00
CA PRO A 212 -12.94 15.42 32.67
C PRO A 212 -11.54 15.83 32.19
N THR A 213 -10.60 16.05 33.13
CA THR A 213 -9.17 16.34 32.85
C THR A 213 -8.30 15.09 32.84
N GLY A 214 -8.86 13.90 33.03
CA GLY A 214 -8.14 12.63 33.21
C GLY A 214 -7.72 11.92 31.92
N GLY A 215 -7.84 12.56 30.76
CA GLY A 215 -7.60 11.94 29.47
C GLY A 215 -8.82 11.15 28.95
N SER A 216 -8.61 10.39 27.86
CA SER A 216 -9.64 9.58 27.23
C SER A 216 -9.10 8.21 26.82
N VAL A 217 -10.00 7.24 26.59
CA VAL A 217 -9.63 5.91 26.09
C VAL A 217 -10.46 5.60 24.86
N ARG A 218 -9.79 5.23 23.77
CA ARG A 218 -10.44 4.69 22.59
C ARG A 218 -10.44 3.17 22.66
N MET A 219 -11.60 2.57 22.58
CA MET A 219 -11.80 1.12 22.63
C MET A 219 -11.91 0.59 21.21
N THR A 220 -10.87 -0.10 20.70
CA THR A 220 -10.83 -0.64 19.34
C THR A 220 -10.97 -2.16 19.39
N ARG A 221 -11.92 -2.72 18.63
CA ARG A 221 -12.01 -4.17 18.44
C ARG A 221 -10.95 -4.60 17.44
N TYR A 222 -9.88 -5.15 17.98
CA TYR A 222 -8.65 -5.50 17.23
C TYR A 222 -8.29 -6.96 17.54
N PRO A 223 -8.46 -7.89 16.59
CA PRO A 223 -8.09 -9.28 16.79
C PRO A 223 -6.58 -9.44 16.64
N LYS A 224 -5.87 -9.79 17.71
CA LYS A 224 -4.47 -10.20 17.67
C LYS A 224 -4.35 -11.65 17.23
N CYS A 225 -3.14 -12.06 16.82
CA CYS A 225 -2.90 -13.45 16.40
C CYS A 225 -3.45 -14.45 17.42
N GLY A 226 -4.24 -15.41 16.94
CA GLY A 226 -4.92 -16.40 17.78
C GLY A 226 -6.27 -15.97 18.33
N ASP A 227 -6.63 -14.68 18.27
CA ASP A 227 -7.94 -14.19 18.72
C ASP A 227 -9.05 -14.53 17.72
N ASN A 228 -10.30 -14.36 18.17
CA ASN A 228 -11.46 -14.50 17.30
C ASN A 228 -11.59 -13.34 16.32
N ASN A 229 -11.81 -13.69 15.07
CA ASN A 229 -12.17 -12.74 14.00
C ASN A 229 -13.66 -12.35 14.07
N PRO A 230 -14.08 -11.25 13.41
CA PRO A 230 -15.49 -10.96 13.22
C PRO A 230 -16.19 -12.06 12.40
N LYS A 231 -17.38 -12.47 12.81
CA LYS A 231 -18.26 -13.29 11.97
C LYS A 231 -18.86 -12.43 10.87
N VAL A 232 -18.89 -12.93 9.64
CA VAL A 232 -19.28 -12.12 8.48
C VAL A 232 -20.42 -12.78 7.73
N ARG A 233 -21.46 -12.00 7.44
CA ARG A 233 -22.53 -12.37 6.49
C ARG A 233 -22.52 -11.40 5.32
N ILE A 234 -22.93 -11.90 4.17
CA ILE A 234 -23.02 -11.12 2.94
C ILE A 234 -24.49 -10.92 2.61
N GLY A 235 -24.92 -9.67 2.58
CA GLY A 235 -26.29 -9.28 2.27
C GLY A 235 -26.39 -8.56 0.94
N ILE A 236 -27.53 -8.71 0.27
CA ILE A 236 -27.89 -7.97 -0.93
C ILE A 236 -29.24 -7.31 -0.65
N ALA A 237 -29.24 -6.00 -0.43
CA ALA A 237 -30.44 -5.20 -0.16
C ALA A 237 -31.06 -4.70 -1.48
N ASP A 238 -32.35 -4.91 -1.66
CA ASP A 238 -33.15 -4.31 -2.73
C ASP A 238 -33.66 -2.95 -2.24
N VAL A 239 -33.33 -1.88 -2.96
CA VAL A 239 -33.61 -0.51 -2.51
C VAL A 239 -35.08 -0.07 -2.70
N GLU A 240 -35.86 -0.83 -3.49
CA GLU A 240 -37.29 -0.55 -3.70
C GLU A 240 -38.15 -1.23 -2.63
N THR A 241 -37.81 -2.48 -2.29
CA THR A 241 -38.60 -3.30 -1.35
C THR A 241 -38.05 -3.27 0.06
N SER A 242 -36.84 -2.81 0.26
CA SER A 242 -36.06 -2.87 1.52
C SER A 242 -35.85 -4.29 2.03
N SER A 243 -36.02 -5.32 1.18
CA SER A 243 -35.73 -6.71 1.52
C SER A 243 -34.24 -7.01 1.37
N VAL A 244 -33.74 -7.89 2.24
CA VAL A 244 -32.34 -8.36 2.19
C VAL A 244 -32.31 -9.84 1.85
N THR A 245 -31.62 -10.18 0.75
CA THR A 245 -31.26 -11.55 0.41
C THR A 245 -29.88 -11.86 1.00
N TRP A 246 -29.77 -12.92 1.80
CA TRP A 246 -28.51 -13.36 2.39
C TRP A 246 -27.84 -14.42 1.53
N ALA A 247 -26.55 -14.23 1.24
CA ALA A 247 -25.76 -15.24 0.54
C ALA A 247 -25.57 -16.49 1.41
N ASP A 248 -25.56 -17.67 0.77
CA ASP A 248 -25.48 -18.97 1.43
C ASP A 248 -24.04 -19.29 1.87
N PHE A 249 -23.53 -18.55 2.87
CA PHE A 249 -22.26 -18.82 3.57
C PHE A 249 -22.55 -19.08 5.04
N ASP A 250 -21.84 -20.05 5.64
CA ASP A 250 -21.89 -20.28 7.08
C ASP A 250 -21.06 -19.19 7.80
N GLU A 251 -21.71 -18.33 8.56
CA GLU A 251 -21.05 -17.27 9.33
C GLU A 251 -20.18 -17.76 10.50
N ASN A 252 -20.31 -19.05 10.87
CA ASN A 252 -19.51 -19.65 11.94
C ASN A 252 -18.18 -20.24 11.45
N GLU A 253 -17.99 -20.35 10.14
CA GLU A 253 -16.67 -20.69 9.60
C GLU A 253 -15.70 -19.52 9.82
N ASP A 254 -14.47 -19.82 10.27
CA ASP A 254 -13.41 -18.83 10.42
C ASP A 254 -12.80 -18.53 9.04
N GLN A 255 -13.26 -17.43 8.46
CA GLN A 255 -13.02 -17.10 7.05
C GLN A 255 -12.94 -15.60 6.84
N TYR A 256 -12.26 -15.22 5.78
CA TYR A 256 -12.20 -13.85 5.28
C TYR A 256 -12.93 -13.74 3.93
N PHE A 257 -13.45 -12.54 3.67
CA PHE A 257 -14.03 -12.18 2.39
C PHE A 257 -13.32 -10.94 1.83
N GLY A 258 -12.78 -11.06 0.62
CA GLY A 258 -12.10 -9.96 -0.08
C GLY A 258 -13.07 -8.86 -0.54
N THR A 259 -12.53 -7.84 -1.20
CA THR A 259 -13.37 -6.79 -1.81
C THR A 259 -14.26 -7.41 -2.90
N PRO A 260 -15.60 -7.33 -2.76
CA PRO A 260 -16.51 -7.88 -3.73
C PRO A 260 -16.73 -6.94 -4.91
N PHE A 261 -17.38 -7.44 -5.97
CA PHE A 261 -17.75 -6.64 -7.12
C PHE A 261 -19.05 -7.13 -7.77
N TRP A 262 -19.74 -6.22 -8.47
CA TRP A 262 -20.89 -6.56 -9.27
C TRP A 262 -20.49 -6.88 -10.71
N GLY A 263 -21.13 -7.87 -11.31
CA GLY A 263 -21.09 -8.04 -12.75
C GLY A 263 -21.67 -6.81 -13.47
N ALA A 264 -21.18 -6.49 -14.67
CA ALA A 264 -21.61 -5.29 -15.42
C ALA A 264 -23.12 -5.28 -15.73
N ASP A 265 -23.75 -6.44 -15.76
CA ASP A 265 -25.19 -6.65 -16.01
C ASP A 265 -26.03 -6.78 -14.73
N SER A 266 -25.43 -6.58 -13.56
CA SER A 266 -26.06 -6.68 -12.23
C SER A 266 -26.64 -8.06 -11.88
N ARG A 267 -26.35 -9.11 -12.67
CA ARG A 267 -26.91 -10.45 -12.46
C ARG A 267 -26.28 -11.20 -11.28
N PHE A 268 -25.02 -10.92 -10.97
CA PHE A 268 -24.30 -11.60 -9.90
C PHE A 268 -23.47 -10.61 -9.07
N PHE A 269 -23.42 -10.90 -7.78
CA PHE A 269 -22.49 -10.27 -6.85
C PHE A 269 -21.33 -11.24 -6.62
N PHE A 270 -20.14 -10.89 -7.08
CA PHE A 270 -18.96 -11.73 -6.98
C PHE A 270 -18.24 -11.51 -5.67
N VAL A 271 -17.91 -12.59 -4.98
CA VAL A 271 -17.33 -12.58 -3.64
C VAL A 271 -16.11 -13.49 -3.60
N GLN A 272 -15.01 -12.97 -3.13
CA GLN A 272 -13.79 -13.73 -2.86
C GLN A 272 -13.81 -14.23 -1.42
N ARG A 273 -13.39 -15.47 -1.19
CA ARG A 273 -13.35 -16.11 0.12
C ARG A 273 -12.01 -16.79 0.35
N GLU A 274 -11.43 -16.60 1.52
CA GLU A 274 -10.29 -17.37 2.04
C GLU A 274 -10.64 -17.96 3.41
N PRO A 275 -10.15 -19.16 3.77
CA PRO A 275 -10.16 -19.62 5.15
C PRO A 275 -9.17 -18.75 5.96
N ARG A 276 -9.19 -18.86 7.28
CA ARG A 276 -8.25 -18.15 8.16
C ARG A 276 -6.78 -18.41 7.80
N THR A 277 -6.44 -19.59 7.33
CA THR A 277 -5.08 -19.97 6.90
C THR A 277 -4.62 -19.30 5.60
N GLN A 278 -5.51 -18.63 4.88
CA GLN A 278 -5.26 -17.82 3.67
C GLN A 278 -4.45 -18.54 2.57
N ASN A 279 -4.47 -19.87 2.57
CA ASN A 279 -3.76 -20.72 1.59
C ASN A 279 -4.68 -21.32 0.54
N ARG A 280 -5.96 -20.92 0.55
CA ARG A 280 -6.99 -21.27 -0.44
C ARG A 280 -7.85 -20.05 -0.75
N LEU A 281 -8.10 -19.80 -2.04
CA LEU A 281 -8.97 -18.72 -2.49
C LEU A 281 -10.06 -19.26 -3.41
N ASP A 282 -11.30 -18.95 -3.06
CA ASP A 282 -12.49 -19.24 -3.85
C ASP A 282 -13.13 -17.95 -4.34
N LEU A 283 -13.49 -17.86 -5.63
CA LEU A 283 -14.32 -16.79 -6.18
C LEU A 283 -15.72 -17.31 -6.46
N TYR A 284 -16.72 -16.73 -5.82
CA TYR A 284 -18.12 -17.12 -5.96
C TYR A 284 -18.94 -16.09 -6.74
N ALA A 285 -19.80 -16.57 -7.64
CA ALA A 285 -20.91 -15.79 -8.18
C ALA A 285 -22.14 -16.01 -7.30
N VAL A 286 -22.62 -14.96 -6.63
CA VAL A 286 -23.78 -14.99 -5.73
C VAL A 286 -24.99 -14.42 -6.46
N SER A 287 -26.09 -15.17 -6.47
CA SER A 287 -27.38 -14.73 -7.03
C SER A 287 -28.04 -13.71 -6.10
N PRO A 288 -28.37 -12.50 -6.58
CA PRO A 288 -29.08 -11.53 -5.77
C PRO A 288 -30.57 -11.86 -5.55
N GLU A 289 -31.12 -12.88 -6.23
CA GLU A 289 -32.53 -13.24 -6.15
C GLU A 289 -32.82 -14.19 -4.98
N ASP A 290 -31.91 -15.14 -4.72
CA ASP A 290 -32.12 -16.21 -3.73
C ASP A 290 -30.91 -16.46 -2.82
N GLY A 291 -29.78 -15.74 -3.02
CA GLY A 291 -28.56 -15.91 -2.24
C GLY A 291 -27.74 -17.15 -2.59
N SER A 292 -28.17 -17.96 -3.56
CA SER A 292 -27.43 -19.12 -3.99
C SER A 292 -26.07 -18.74 -4.57
N ARG A 293 -25.05 -19.58 -4.37
CA ARG A 293 -23.68 -19.30 -4.80
C ARG A 293 -23.13 -20.41 -5.68
N LYS A 294 -22.30 -20.02 -6.64
CA LYS A 294 -21.51 -20.94 -7.48
C LYS A 294 -20.04 -20.55 -7.41
N CYS A 295 -19.18 -21.48 -7.00
CA CYS A 295 -17.73 -21.29 -7.13
C CYS A 295 -17.35 -21.32 -8.62
N ILE A 296 -16.76 -20.24 -9.11
CA ILE A 296 -16.32 -20.09 -10.51
C ILE A 296 -14.81 -20.15 -10.67
N TYR A 297 -14.05 -19.96 -9.57
CA TYR A 297 -12.61 -20.10 -9.53
C TYR A 297 -12.19 -20.64 -8.17
N HIS A 298 -11.19 -21.50 -8.16
CA HIS A 298 -10.60 -22.10 -6.97
C HIS A 298 -9.09 -22.20 -7.15
N GLU A 299 -8.34 -21.83 -6.12
CA GLU A 299 -6.89 -21.90 -6.08
C GLU A 299 -6.40 -22.29 -4.68
N GLU A 300 -5.37 -23.12 -4.62
CA GLU A 300 -4.67 -23.51 -3.40
C GLU A 300 -3.16 -23.32 -3.58
N TYR A 301 -2.45 -22.96 -2.51
CA TYR A 301 -1.01 -22.79 -2.53
C TYR A 301 -0.41 -23.20 -1.17
N ASP A 302 0.87 -23.59 -1.15
CA ASP A 302 1.52 -24.15 0.04
C ASP A 302 1.79 -23.13 1.15
N THR A 303 1.91 -21.83 0.80
CA THR A 303 2.15 -20.76 1.76
C THR A 303 0.88 -19.91 1.95
N TRP A 304 0.72 -18.83 1.23
CA TRP A 304 -0.47 -17.96 1.27
C TRP A 304 -0.87 -17.51 -0.12
N LEU A 305 -2.13 -17.11 -0.27
CA LEU A 305 -2.66 -16.49 -1.47
C LEU A 305 -2.93 -15.00 -1.25
N ASP A 306 -2.89 -14.23 -2.33
CA ASP A 306 -3.27 -12.83 -2.34
C ASP A 306 -4.65 -12.68 -2.96
N TRP A 307 -5.43 -11.70 -2.49
CA TRP A 307 -6.71 -11.34 -3.09
C TRP A 307 -6.57 -11.04 -4.59
N ILE A 308 -7.62 -11.32 -5.36
CA ILE A 308 -7.67 -10.94 -6.76
C ILE A 308 -8.08 -9.47 -6.82
N ASP A 309 -7.15 -8.62 -7.20
CA ASP A 309 -7.36 -7.18 -7.31
C ASP A 309 -7.15 -6.70 -8.76
N GLY A 310 -7.71 -5.51 -9.08
CA GLY A 310 -7.47 -4.85 -10.37
C GLY A 310 -7.99 -5.62 -11.59
N MET A 311 -9.05 -6.42 -11.43
CA MET A 311 -9.67 -7.17 -12.54
C MET A 311 -10.26 -6.26 -13.60
N LEU A 312 -10.23 -6.72 -14.87
CA LEU A 312 -10.98 -6.12 -15.95
C LEU A 312 -12.15 -7.02 -16.35
N PHE A 313 -13.31 -6.40 -16.59
CA PHE A 313 -14.52 -7.11 -16.97
C PHE A 313 -14.68 -7.05 -18.48
N GLY A 314 -14.68 -8.23 -19.11
CA GLY A 314 -15.02 -8.42 -20.50
C GLY A 314 -16.51 -8.74 -20.69
N LYS A 315 -16.88 -9.07 -21.90
CA LYS A 315 -18.27 -9.40 -22.24
C LYS A 315 -18.75 -10.72 -21.59
N ASP A 316 -17.92 -11.76 -21.65
CA ASP A 316 -18.29 -13.12 -21.26
C ASP A 316 -17.40 -13.67 -20.13
N GLY A 317 -16.51 -12.85 -19.55
CA GLY A 317 -15.59 -13.22 -18.50
C GLY A 317 -14.75 -12.05 -18.00
N LEU A 318 -13.81 -12.33 -17.12
CA LEU A 318 -12.92 -11.37 -16.51
C LEU A 318 -11.45 -11.68 -16.79
N TYR A 319 -10.62 -10.66 -16.71
CA TYR A 319 -9.16 -10.75 -16.78
C TYR A 319 -8.59 -10.45 -15.42
N MET A 320 -7.71 -11.31 -14.91
CA MET A 320 -7.13 -11.19 -13.58
C MET A 320 -5.65 -11.56 -13.58
N VAL A 321 -4.94 -11.17 -12.52
CA VAL A 321 -3.52 -11.46 -12.32
C VAL A 321 -3.36 -12.49 -11.22
N ARG A 322 -2.62 -13.59 -11.49
CA ARG A 322 -2.24 -14.61 -10.50
C ARG A 322 -0.76 -14.99 -10.66
N SER A 323 -0.12 -15.42 -9.56
CA SER A 323 1.34 -15.71 -9.54
C SER A 323 1.70 -17.16 -9.19
N PHE A 324 0.71 -17.98 -8.80
CA PHE A 324 0.97 -19.21 -8.06
C PHE A 324 1.31 -20.41 -8.96
N GLU A 325 0.91 -20.37 -10.23
CA GLU A 325 1.24 -21.42 -11.20
C GLU A 325 2.72 -21.36 -11.66
N THR A 326 3.25 -20.14 -11.83
CA THR A 326 4.58 -19.93 -12.46
C THR A 326 5.61 -19.31 -11.53
N SER A 327 5.25 -19.00 -10.28
CA SER A 327 6.01 -18.17 -9.34
C SER A 327 6.21 -16.72 -9.79
N TRP A 328 5.58 -16.32 -10.89
CA TRP A 328 5.53 -14.97 -11.45
C TRP A 328 4.10 -14.58 -11.76
N GLN A 329 3.78 -13.30 -11.68
CA GLN A 329 2.47 -12.80 -12.02
C GLN A 329 2.17 -12.99 -13.51
N GLN A 330 1.02 -13.59 -13.80
CA GLN A 330 0.54 -13.78 -15.17
C GLN A 330 -0.90 -13.29 -15.29
N ILE A 331 -1.28 -12.88 -16.49
CA ILE A 331 -2.66 -12.54 -16.83
C ILE A 331 -3.41 -13.81 -17.18
N TYR A 332 -4.59 -13.96 -16.60
CA TYR A 332 -5.53 -15.03 -16.90
C TYR A 332 -6.88 -14.47 -17.34
N TYR A 333 -7.54 -15.20 -18.23
CA TYR A 333 -8.96 -15.03 -18.54
C TYR A 333 -9.77 -16.09 -17.82
N LEU A 334 -10.87 -15.69 -17.18
CA LEU A 334 -11.84 -16.55 -16.52
C LEU A 334 -13.24 -16.26 -17.06
N SER A 335 -13.95 -17.24 -17.62
CA SER A 335 -15.36 -17.04 -17.99
C SER A 335 -16.26 -16.91 -16.76
N TYR A 336 -17.36 -16.14 -16.87
CA TYR A 336 -18.27 -15.90 -15.73
C TYR A 336 -18.96 -17.17 -15.21
N ASP A 337 -18.99 -18.25 -15.99
CA ASP A 337 -19.49 -19.55 -15.57
C ASP A 337 -18.42 -20.48 -14.97
N GLY A 338 -17.15 -20.03 -14.97
CA GLY A 338 -16.01 -20.81 -14.49
C GLY A 338 -15.57 -21.95 -15.43
N ALA A 339 -16.15 -22.06 -16.62
CA ALA A 339 -15.86 -23.18 -17.53
C ALA A 339 -14.53 -23.03 -18.29
N ILE A 340 -14.05 -21.80 -18.45
CA ILE A 340 -12.82 -21.47 -19.19
C ILE A 340 -11.89 -20.71 -18.25
N PHE A 341 -10.67 -21.22 -18.07
CA PHE A 341 -9.57 -20.54 -17.39
C PHE A 341 -8.31 -20.65 -18.24
N THR A 342 -7.79 -19.54 -18.74
CA THR A 342 -6.71 -19.51 -19.72
C THR A 342 -5.63 -18.51 -19.35
N ARG A 343 -4.37 -18.97 -19.28
CA ARG A 343 -3.20 -18.10 -19.11
C ARG A 343 -2.89 -17.36 -20.40
N LEU A 344 -2.73 -16.04 -20.32
CA LEU A 344 -2.49 -15.16 -21.47
C LEU A 344 -1.06 -14.64 -21.58
N THR A 345 -0.28 -14.69 -20.49
CA THR A 345 1.13 -14.24 -20.47
C THR A 345 2.04 -15.32 -19.90
N ASP A 346 3.33 -15.18 -20.21
CA ASP A 346 4.43 -15.93 -19.61
C ASP A 346 5.60 -14.98 -19.27
N GLY A 347 6.55 -15.49 -18.50
CA GLY A 347 7.79 -14.78 -18.16
C GLY A 347 7.77 -14.12 -16.79
N PRO A 348 8.83 -13.41 -16.45
CA PRO A 348 9.08 -12.95 -15.10
C PRO A 348 8.39 -11.63 -14.79
N ASN A 349 7.06 -11.59 -14.88
CA ASN A 349 6.27 -10.39 -14.59
C ASN A 349 6.05 -10.23 -13.09
N TRP A 350 6.15 -8.99 -12.60
CA TRP A 350 5.76 -8.63 -11.23
C TRP A 350 5.11 -7.25 -11.20
N ARG A 351 4.41 -6.92 -10.13
CA ARG A 351 3.64 -5.65 -9.99
C ARG A 351 2.78 -5.35 -11.20
N MET A 352 2.11 -6.38 -11.71
CA MET A 352 1.22 -6.23 -12.85
C MET A 352 -0.04 -5.43 -12.47
N SER A 353 -0.36 -4.45 -13.29
CA SER A 353 -1.61 -3.70 -13.22
C SER A 353 -2.29 -3.72 -14.59
N LEU A 354 -3.50 -4.27 -14.63
CA LEU A 354 -4.32 -4.29 -15.83
C LEU A 354 -4.93 -2.90 -16.06
N LEU A 355 -4.85 -2.40 -17.29
CA LEU A 355 -5.33 -1.06 -17.64
C LEU A 355 -6.62 -1.09 -18.45
N ASP A 356 -6.67 -1.94 -19.47
CA ASP A 356 -7.81 -2.01 -20.40
C ASP A 356 -7.74 -3.30 -21.22
N VAL A 357 -8.89 -3.68 -21.80
CA VAL A 357 -9.02 -4.81 -22.70
C VAL A 357 -9.79 -4.46 -23.96
N ASP A 358 -9.26 -4.87 -25.12
CA ASP A 358 -9.92 -4.80 -26.41
C ASP A 358 -10.34 -6.19 -26.86
N GLU A 359 -11.64 -6.50 -26.76
CA GLU A 359 -12.26 -7.75 -27.21
C GLU A 359 -12.79 -7.68 -28.64
N SER A 360 -12.63 -6.58 -29.36
CA SER A 360 -13.18 -6.38 -30.72
C SER A 360 -12.76 -7.48 -31.72
N ARG A 361 -11.65 -8.15 -31.45
CA ARG A 361 -11.09 -9.20 -32.29
C ARG A 361 -11.29 -10.62 -31.72
N MET A 362 -12.03 -10.78 -30.62
CA MET A 362 -12.40 -12.09 -30.10
C MET A 362 -13.44 -12.78 -31.00
N LYS A 363 -13.21 -14.06 -31.26
CA LYS A 363 -14.17 -14.92 -31.99
C LYS A 363 -15.22 -15.48 -31.04
N LYS A 364 -16.27 -16.12 -31.61
CA LYS A 364 -17.47 -16.62 -30.91
C LYS A 364 -17.26 -17.64 -29.76
N ASN A 365 -16.10 -18.14 -29.47
CA ASN A 365 -15.79 -18.92 -28.27
C ASN A 365 -14.57 -18.32 -27.59
N PRO A 366 -14.79 -17.35 -26.71
CA PRO A 366 -13.70 -16.60 -26.13
C PRO A 366 -12.98 -17.42 -25.06
N ASP A 367 -11.75 -17.82 -25.38
CA ASP A 367 -10.76 -18.32 -24.42
C ASP A 367 -9.86 -17.20 -23.89
N GLY A 368 -10.22 -15.94 -24.19
CA GLY A 368 -9.45 -14.74 -23.84
C GLY A 368 -8.25 -14.44 -24.74
N THR A 369 -7.72 -15.45 -25.46
CA THR A 369 -6.48 -15.28 -26.26
C THR A 369 -6.62 -14.31 -27.43
N GLY A 370 -7.84 -14.12 -27.93
CA GLY A 370 -8.15 -13.21 -29.05
C GLY A 370 -8.20 -11.73 -28.65
N ALA A 371 -8.38 -11.43 -27.37
CA ALA A 371 -8.37 -10.07 -26.85
C ALA A 371 -6.98 -9.47 -26.86
N THR A 372 -6.90 -8.13 -26.86
CA THR A 372 -5.66 -7.40 -26.54
C THR A 372 -5.79 -6.84 -25.13
N VAL A 373 -4.95 -7.28 -24.20
CA VAL A 373 -4.90 -6.75 -22.83
C VAL A 373 -3.75 -5.78 -22.71
N PHE A 374 -4.01 -4.59 -22.18
CA PHE A 374 -3.01 -3.57 -21.86
C PHE A 374 -2.70 -3.60 -20.38
N PHE A 375 -1.42 -3.58 -20.04
CA PHE A 375 -0.98 -3.69 -18.66
C PHE A 375 0.36 -3.00 -18.42
N VAL A 376 0.61 -2.64 -17.18
CA VAL A 376 1.92 -2.20 -16.69
C VAL A 376 2.51 -3.33 -15.85
N ALA A 377 3.79 -3.60 -15.97
CA ALA A 377 4.49 -4.62 -15.19
C ALA A 377 5.99 -4.35 -15.09
N GLU A 378 6.61 -4.85 -14.04
CA GLU A 378 8.04 -5.14 -13.96
C GLU A 378 8.28 -6.47 -14.69
N ARG A 379 8.84 -6.42 -15.88
CA ARG A 379 9.10 -7.58 -16.74
C ARG A 379 10.54 -7.62 -17.24
N ASP A 380 10.96 -6.56 -17.92
CA ASP A 380 12.31 -6.41 -18.45
C ASP A 380 13.28 -5.82 -17.41
N SER A 381 12.73 -5.30 -16.32
CA SER A 381 13.44 -4.81 -15.14
C SER A 381 12.75 -5.31 -13.87
N ARG A 382 13.49 -5.46 -12.77
CA ARG A 382 12.96 -5.82 -11.45
C ARG A 382 12.59 -4.61 -10.58
N VAL A 383 12.96 -3.42 -11.04
CA VAL A 383 12.80 -2.15 -10.31
C VAL A 383 12.14 -1.06 -11.15
N SER A 384 11.72 -1.39 -12.38
CA SER A 384 11.05 -0.47 -13.30
C SER A 384 9.88 -1.15 -13.97
N SER A 385 8.72 -0.54 -13.90
CA SER A 385 7.52 -0.96 -14.62
C SER A 385 7.49 -0.33 -16.01
N ALA A 386 7.06 -1.07 -17.04
CA ALA A 386 6.82 -0.54 -18.38
C ALA A 386 5.40 -0.90 -18.85
N LEU A 387 4.91 -0.16 -19.85
CA LEU A 387 3.61 -0.42 -20.49
C LEU A 387 3.75 -1.48 -21.57
N TYR A 388 2.92 -2.50 -21.50
CA TYR A 388 2.85 -3.62 -22.43
C TYR A 388 1.44 -3.82 -22.98
N SER A 389 1.37 -4.56 -24.07
CA SER A 389 0.15 -5.21 -24.55
C SER A 389 0.41 -6.69 -24.80
N VAL A 390 -0.59 -7.53 -24.56
CA VAL A 390 -0.53 -8.96 -24.90
C VAL A 390 -1.70 -9.34 -25.79
N ARG A 391 -1.44 -10.18 -26.78
CA ARG A 391 -2.45 -10.81 -27.62
C ARG A 391 -1.94 -12.14 -28.16
N LYS A 392 -2.71 -13.21 -28.03
CA LYS A 392 -2.33 -14.58 -28.45
C LYS A 392 -0.98 -15.03 -27.85
N GLY A 393 -0.73 -14.68 -26.60
CA GLY A 393 0.52 -14.98 -25.90
C GLY A 393 1.74 -14.11 -26.30
N GLU A 394 1.61 -13.25 -27.32
CA GLU A 394 2.69 -12.35 -27.73
C GLU A 394 2.62 -11.05 -26.90
N VAL A 395 3.60 -10.86 -26.02
CA VAL A 395 3.77 -9.61 -25.23
C VAL A 395 4.63 -8.63 -25.99
N LYS A 396 4.17 -7.38 -26.13
CA LYS A 396 4.88 -6.28 -26.80
C LYS A 396 5.03 -5.10 -25.87
N ALA A 397 6.24 -4.56 -25.75
CA ALA A 397 6.46 -3.29 -25.08
C ALA A 397 5.85 -2.15 -25.90
N VAL A 398 5.08 -1.29 -25.24
CA VAL A 398 4.50 -0.07 -25.79
C VAL A 398 5.34 1.13 -25.40
N SER A 399 5.78 1.21 -24.13
CA SER A 399 6.72 2.23 -23.65
C SER A 399 8.17 1.74 -23.76
N HIS A 400 9.11 2.60 -23.37
CA HIS A 400 10.53 2.27 -23.31
C HIS A 400 10.84 1.43 -22.07
N PRO A 401 11.21 0.14 -22.18
CA PRO A 401 11.35 -0.75 -21.01
C PRO A 401 12.46 -0.36 -20.03
N GLN A 402 13.42 0.49 -20.45
CA GLN A 402 14.49 0.99 -19.60
C GLN A 402 14.09 2.16 -18.70
N TYR A 403 12.83 2.64 -18.80
CA TYR A 403 12.28 3.70 -17.96
C TYR A 403 11.12 3.18 -17.15
N HIS A 404 11.02 3.66 -15.92
CA HIS A 404 9.84 3.43 -15.10
C HIS A 404 8.67 4.24 -15.64
N VAL A 405 7.53 3.58 -15.85
CA VAL A 405 6.28 4.17 -16.34
C VAL A 405 5.33 4.43 -15.18
N SER A 406 4.76 5.62 -15.16
CA SER A 406 3.70 5.98 -14.22
C SER A 406 2.56 6.73 -14.91
N ARG A 407 1.40 6.83 -14.24
CA ARG A 407 0.24 7.64 -14.65
C ARG A 407 -0.22 7.40 -16.09
N VAL A 408 -0.31 6.13 -16.51
CA VAL A 408 -0.71 5.75 -17.86
C VAL A 408 -2.19 6.07 -18.12
N LYS A 409 -2.49 6.67 -19.28
CA LYS A 409 -3.84 6.89 -19.81
C LYS A 409 -3.90 6.46 -21.27
N LEU A 410 -4.68 5.39 -21.56
CA LEU A 410 -4.94 4.97 -22.94
C LEU A 410 -5.98 5.89 -23.59
N SER A 411 -5.82 6.19 -24.89
CA SER A 411 -6.85 6.89 -25.66
C SER A 411 -8.10 6.00 -25.81
N PRO A 412 -9.30 6.57 -26.04
CA PRO A 412 -10.52 5.77 -26.23
C PRO A 412 -10.41 4.69 -27.30
N SER A 413 -9.67 4.97 -28.40
CA SER A 413 -9.38 4.00 -29.47
C SER A 413 -8.26 3.01 -29.13
N ARG A 414 -7.55 3.19 -28.02
CA ARG A 414 -6.35 2.41 -27.64
C ARG A 414 -5.20 2.52 -28.66
N LYS A 415 -5.26 3.50 -29.55
CA LYS A 415 -4.21 3.78 -30.54
C LYS A 415 -2.99 4.44 -29.90
N TYR A 416 -3.24 5.26 -28.88
CA TYR A 416 -2.23 6.01 -28.15
C TYR A 416 -2.30 5.76 -26.66
N ALA A 417 -1.13 5.91 -26.01
CA ALA A 417 -1.03 5.97 -24.55
C ALA A 417 -0.24 7.23 -24.15
N ALA A 418 -0.80 8.02 -23.24
CA ALA A 418 -0.08 9.11 -22.58
C ALA A 418 0.44 8.59 -21.22
N ALA A 419 1.75 8.73 -20.96
CA ALA A 419 2.33 8.29 -19.72
C ALA A 419 3.53 9.14 -19.29
N SER A 420 3.77 9.23 -17.97
CA SER A 420 5.04 9.73 -17.43
C SER A 420 6.06 8.60 -17.42
N ILE A 421 7.27 8.89 -17.84
CA ILE A 421 8.42 7.97 -17.72
C ILE A 421 9.57 8.68 -17.01
N SER A 422 10.34 7.93 -16.21
CA SER A 422 11.49 8.46 -15.48
C SER A 422 12.49 7.37 -15.10
N ARG A 423 13.61 7.78 -14.48
CA ARG A 423 14.54 6.91 -13.74
C ARG A 423 14.92 7.60 -12.44
N CYS A 424 15.56 6.91 -11.54
CA CYS A 424 15.99 7.51 -10.27
C CYS A 424 16.87 8.78 -10.46
N ASN A 425 17.58 8.86 -11.57
CA ASN A 425 18.44 10.00 -11.95
C ASN A 425 18.02 10.73 -13.23
N VAL A 426 16.83 10.41 -13.77
CA VAL A 426 16.23 11.09 -14.93
C VAL A 426 14.84 11.59 -14.55
N PRO A 427 14.62 12.92 -14.57
CA PRO A 427 13.33 13.52 -14.24
C PRO A 427 12.15 13.00 -15.08
N ASP A 428 10.95 13.20 -14.58
CA ASP A 428 9.73 12.80 -15.25
C ASP A 428 9.59 13.44 -16.64
N GLN A 429 9.22 12.64 -17.62
CA GLN A 429 8.91 13.06 -18.99
C GLN A 429 7.53 12.58 -19.39
N LEU A 430 6.68 13.48 -19.88
CA LEU A 430 5.41 13.08 -20.46
C LEU A 430 5.60 12.68 -21.93
N TRP A 431 5.20 11.46 -22.25
CA TRP A 431 5.27 10.90 -23.61
C TRP A 431 3.91 10.49 -24.13
N ILE A 432 3.75 10.59 -25.45
CA ILE A 432 2.70 9.92 -26.22
C ILE A 432 3.33 8.74 -26.93
N PHE A 433 2.84 7.54 -26.60
CA PHE A 433 3.25 6.29 -27.25
C PHE A 433 2.22 5.91 -28.31
N ASP A 434 2.65 5.67 -29.56
CA ASP A 434 1.83 5.04 -30.60
C ASP A 434 1.89 3.53 -30.40
N VAL A 435 0.79 2.93 -29.93
CA VAL A 435 0.70 1.50 -29.58
C VAL A 435 1.04 0.58 -30.76
N GLY A 436 0.61 0.94 -31.97
CA GLY A 436 0.83 0.16 -33.18
C GLY A 436 2.18 0.42 -33.85
N LYS A 437 2.80 1.57 -33.57
CA LYS A 437 4.05 2.04 -34.22
C LYS A 437 4.92 2.79 -33.21
N PRO A 438 5.63 2.09 -32.31
CA PRO A 438 6.42 2.73 -31.26
C PRO A 438 7.44 3.78 -31.75
N SER A 439 7.93 3.64 -32.99
CA SER A 439 8.84 4.63 -33.62
C SER A 439 8.21 6.00 -33.88
N ARG A 440 6.88 6.14 -33.76
CA ARG A 440 6.14 7.41 -33.87
C ARG A 440 5.86 8.06 -32.51
N SER A 441 6.24 7.41 -31.43
CA SER A 441 6.12 7.97 -30.09
C SER A 441 6.99 9.23 -29.95
N PHE A 442 6.53 10.19 -29.13
CA PHE A 442 7.24 11.44 -28.92
C PHE A 442 7.03 12.00 -27.51
N LYS A 443 8.01 12.79 -27.08
CA LYS A 443 7.98 13.50 -25.80
C LYS A 443 7.15 14.77 -25.94
N VAL A 444 6.28 15.02 -24.96
CA VAL A 444 5.40 16.20 -24.87
C VAL A 444 5.96 17.24 -23.90
N ALA A 445 6.49 16.78 -22.76
CA ALA A 445 7.08 17.65 -21.75
C ALA A 445 8.20 16.95 -21.01
N ASP A 446 9.12 17.72 -20.47
CA ASP A 446 10.26 17.25 -19.69
C ASP A 446 10.33 18.07 -18.39
N SER A 447 10.28 17.39 -17.24
CA SER A 447 10.39 18.08 -15.96
C SER A 447 11.82 18.57 -15.66
N ALA A 448 12.81 18.14 -16.45
CA ALA A 448 14.17 18.65 -16.39
C ALA A 448 14.29 20.09 -16.92
N ASP A 449 13.30 20.58 -17.70
CA ASP A 449 13.36 21.93 -18.24
C ASP A 449 13.44 22.97 -17.13
N GLY A 450 14.51 23.76 -17.10
CA GLY A 450 14.81 24.74 -16.08
C GLY A 450 15.44 24.19 -14.79
N MET A 451 15.82 22.90 -14.74
CA MET A 451 16.55 22.30 -13.61
C MET A 451 18.05 22.25 -13.90
N ASP A 452 18.87 22.53 -12.89
CA ASP A 452 20.31 22.26 -12.94
C ASP A 452 20.59 20.88 -12.31
N LEU A 453 20.44 19.84 -13.12
CA LEU A 453 20.69 18.46 -12.67
C LEU A 453 22.14 18.21 -12.23
N GLY A 454 23.09 19.03 -12.72
CA GLY A 454 24.49 18.89 -12.33
C GLY A 454 24.79 19.31 -10.90
N SER A 455 23.92 20.11 -10.29
CA SER A 455 24.03 20.53 -8.89
C SER A 455 23.23 19.66 -7.92
N MET A 456 22.52 18.63 -8.42
CA MET A 456 21.62 17.80 -7.60
C MET A 456 22.31 16.50 -7.13
N ASN A 457 22.04 16.12 -5.90
CA ASN A 457 22.50 14.85 -5.33
C ASN A 457 21.56 13.72 -5.76
N LEU A 458 21.80 13.14 -6.94
CA LEU A 458 20.94 12.12 -7.52
C LEU A 458 21.44 10.72 -7.18
N PRO A 459 20.51 9.79 -6.84
CA PRO A 459 20.86 8.41 -6.53
C PRO A 459 21.29 7.62 -7.77
N GLN A 460 22.02 6.54 -7.52
CA GLN A 460 22.41 5.54 -8.51
C GLN A 460 21.83 4.19 -8.10
N LEU A 461 21.29 3.45 -9.06
CA LEU A 461 20.85 2.10 -8.85
C LEU A 461 22.05 1.16 -8.81
N ILE A 462 22.17 0.38 -7.75
CA ILE A 462 23.16 -0.69 -7.61
C ILE A 462 22.46 -2.01 -7.27
N THR A 463 23.17 -3.11 -7.41
CA THR A 463 22.69 -4.45 -7.02
C THR A 463 23.76 -5.20 -6.26
N MET A 464 23.34 -6.07 -5.34
CA MET A 464 24.18 -7.04 -4.66
C MET A 464 23.58 -8.43 -4.89
N THR A 465 24.40 -9.47 -4.94
CA THR A 465 23.92 -10.86 -4.98
C THR A 465 24.27 -11.55 -3.68
N THR A 466 23.24 -12.10 -3.03
CA THR A 466 23.38 -12.85 -1.78
C THR A 466 24.17 -14.14 -2.00
N ARG A 467 24.71 -14.72 -0.93
CA ARG A 467 25.45 -15.98 -0.94
C ARG A 467 24.66 -17.14 -1.54
N ASP A 468 23.33 -17.11 -1.38
CA ASP A 468 22.40 -18.13 -1.92
C ASP A 468 21.76 -17.74 -3.25
N GLY A 469 22.24 -16.63 -3.88
CA GLY A 469 21.98 -16.29 -5.28
C GLY A 469 20.79 -15.39 -5.58
N PHE A 470 20.23 -14.67 -4.58
CA PHE A 470 19.23 -13.63 -4.82
C PHE A 470 19.92 -12.32 -5.21
N THR A 471 19.41 -11.66 -6.25
CA THR A 471 19.84 -10.30 -6.61
C THR A 471 18.95 -9.29 -5.92
N LEU A 472 19.56 -8.43 -5.11
CA LEU A 472 18.89 -7.40 -4.31
C LEU A 472 19.26 -6.01 -4.85
N PRO A 473 18.29 -5.11 -5.06
CA PRO A 473 18.56 -3.75 -5.52
C PRO A 473 18.74 -2.79 -4.36
N ALA A 474 19.49 -1.70 -4.61
CA ALA A 474 19.54 -0.53 -3.75
C ALA A 474 19.71 0.76 -4.56
N LEU A 475 19.26 1.88 -3.98
CA LEU A 475 19.58 3.23 -4.46
C LEU A 475 20.64 3.83 -3.54
N VAL A 476 21.77 4.26 -4.09
CA VAL A 476 22.86 4.89 -3.35
C VAL A 476 23.06 6.32 -3.82
N CYS A 477 23.19 7.25 -2.85
CA CYS A 477 23.59 8.62 -3.10
C CYS A 477 24.88 8.92 -2.35
N TYR A 478 25.88 9.44 -3.08
CA TYR A 478 27.18 9.77 -2.53
C TYR A 478 27.23 11.18 -1.97
N PRO A 479 28.14 11.45 -1.00
CA PRO A 479 28.39 12.79 -0.50
C PRO A 479 28.75 13.81 -1.58
N GLU A 480 28.44 15.09 -1.32
CA GLU A 480 28.96 16.19 -2.14
C GLU A 480 30.49 16.12 -2.22
N SER A 481 31.06 16.34 -3.39
CA SER A 481 32.50 16.23 -3.63
C SER A 481 33.10 14.87 -3.21
N PHE A 482 32.38 13.79 -3.50
CA PHE A 482 32.81 12.41 -3.19
C PHE A 482 34.21 12.12 -3.72
N ASP A 483 35.08 11.62 -2.83
CA ASP A 483 36.46 11.24 -3.15
C ASP A 483 36.65 9.75 -2.74
N PRO A 484 36.80 8.82 -3.68
CA PRO A 484 36.94 7.40 -3.37
C PRO A 484 38.19 7.04 -2.57
N GLY A 485 39.14 7.99 -2.40
CA GLY A 485 40.31 7.84 -1.52
C GLY A 485 40.03 8.16 -0.05
N LYS A 486 38.83 8.62 0.29
CA LYS A 486 38.40 8.92 1.64
C LYS A 486 37.37 7.91 2.12
N LYS A 487 37.21 7.79 3.43
CA LYS A 487 36.17 6.97 4.05
C LYS A 487 35.00 7.79 4.53
N TYR A 488 33.78 7.28 4.30
CA TYR A 488 32.53 7.92 4.66
C TYR A 488 31.66 7.00 5.51
N PRO A 489 30.94 7.51 6.52
CA PRO A 489 29.90 6.76 7.20
C PRO A 489 28.72 6.53 6.26
N VAL A 490 27.92 5.51 6.57
CA VAL A 490 26.74 5.12 5.81
C VAL A 490 25.49 5.24 6.66
N HIS A 491 24.43 5.79 6.08
CA HIS A 491 23.07 5.68 6.55
C HIS A 491 22.28 4.77 5.59
N MET A 492 21.64 3.73 6.14
CA MET A 492 20.83 2.78 5.39
C MET A 492 19.38 2.89 5.82
N ASP A 493 18.48 3.19 4.89
CA ASP A 493 17.03 3.23 5.09
C ASP A 493 16.42 1.93 4.55
N ILE A 494 15.64 1.22 5.37
CA ILE A 494 15.10 -0.10 5.08
C ILE A 494 13.65 -0.24 5.48
N TYR A 495 12.96 -1.20 4.82
CA TYR A 495 11.65 -1.67 5.27
C TYR A 495 11.63 -3.18 5.47
N GLY A 496 11.74 -3.97 4.42
CA GLY A 496 11.82 -5.44 4.46
C GLY A 496 10.49 -6.17 4.48
N GLY A 497 9.37 -5.48 4.62
CA GLY A 497 8.03 -6.10 4.63
C GLY A 497 7.69 -6.81 3.32
N PRO A 498 6.87 -7.88 3.38
CA PRO A 498 6.55 -8.72 2.23
C PRO A 498 5.95 -7.93 1.07
N ASP A 499 6.47 -8.15 -0.14
CA ASP A 499 6.08 -7.51 -1.41
C ASP A 499 5.99 -5.97 -1.36
N THR A 500 6.80 -5.36 -0.48
CA THR A 500 6.80 -3.91 -0.26
C THR A 500 8.18 -3.32 -0.52
N PRO A 501 8.54 -3.05 -1.80
CA PRO A 501 9.84 -2.49 -2.14
C PRO A 501 9.95 -1.02 -1.77
N MET A 502 11.13 -0.63 -1.33
CA MET A 502 11.55 0.76 -1.24
C MET A 502 12.33 1.22 -2.48
N VAL A 503 12.90 0.27 -3.22
CA VAL A 503 13.72 0.54 -4.39
C VAL A 503 12.89 0.47 -5.68
N THR A 504 12.74 1.63 -6.31
CA THR A 504 12.16 1.75 -7.67
C THR A 504 13.03 2.70 -8.47
N ASP A 505 13.40 2.30 -9.71
CA ASP A 505 14.17 3.18 -10.62
C ASP A 505 13.27 4.26 -11.22
N SER A 506 12.74 5.13 -10.37
CA SER A 506 11.84 6.22 -10.71
C SER A 506 12.30 7.55 -10.10
N TRP A 507 11.87 8.66 -10.69
CA TRP A 507 12.25 9.99 -10.24
C TRP A 507 11.57 10.36 -8.91
N ALA A 508 12.37 10.66 -7.91
CA ALA A 508 11.93 11.19 -6.61
C ALA A 508 12.57 12.56 -6.29
N GLY A 509 13.47 13.06 -7.16
CA GLY A 509 14.27 14.25 -6.91
C GLY A 509 15.43 13.99 -5.95
N SER A 510 16.12 15.05 -5.55
CA SER A 510 17.31 14.99 -4.67
C SER A 510 17.01 15.28 -3.19
N ARG A 511 15.86 15.87 -2.84
CA ARG A 511 15.57 16.41 -1.49
C ARG A 511 15.79 15.41 -0.36
N ARG A 512 15.52 14.14 -0.59
CA ARG A 512 15.76 13.05 0.37
C ARG A 512 17.25 12.94 0.68
N TYR A 513 18.09 13.07 -0.35
CA TYR A 513 19.53 12.81 -0.31
C TYR A 513 20.36 14.03 0.06
N ASP A 514 19.85 15.24 -0.21
CA ASP A 514 20.60 16.49 -0.08
C ASP A 514 21.21 16.69 1.32
N TRP A 515 20.45 16.34 2.37
CA TRP A 515 20.93 16.51 3.73
C TRP A 515 22.09 15.56 4.06
N TYR A 516 22.01 14.30 3.65
CA TYR A 516 23.07 13.29 3.88
C TYR A 516 24.31 13.64 3.07
N ALA A 517 24.15 13.97 1.79
CA ALA A 517 25.21 14.35 0.89
C ALA A 517 25.98 15.57 1.40
N ALA A 518 25.28 16.63 1.82
CA ALA A 518 25.88 17.83 2.39
C ALA A 518 26.64 17.59 3.71
N ASN A 519 26.25 16.56 4.47
CA ASN A 519 26.92 16.20 5.73
C ASN A 519 27.99 15.11 5.54
N GLY A 520 28.32 14.73 4.31
CA GLY A 520 29.35 13.74 4.01
C GLY A 520 29.00 12.35 4.51
N ILE A 521 27.74 11.94 4.35
CA ILE A 521 27.19 10.61 4.68
C ILE A 521 26.76 9.96 3.37
N ILE A 522 27.12 8.70 3.13
CA ILE A 522 26.57 7.91 2.05
C ILE A 522 25.15 7.50 2.47
N GLU A 523 24.15 7.84 1.66
CA GLU A 523 22.77 7.41 1.86
C GLU A 523 22.47 6.23 0.97
N ILE A 524 21.95 5.13 1.53
CA ILE A 524 21.51 3.96 0.79
C ILE A 524 20.09 3.58 1.20
N VAL A 525 19.25 3.28 0.20
CA VAL A 525 17.93 2.66 0.37
C VAL A 525 18.04 1.26 -0.19
N ALA A 526 17.86 0.24 0.63
CA ALA A 526 18.08 -1.14 0.23
C ALA A 526 16.85 -2.02 0.44
N ASP A 527 16.65 -2.99 -0.46
CA ASP A 527 15.61 -4.00 -0.35
C ASP A 527 16.21 -5.40 -0.08
N CYS A 528 15.37 -6.27 0.51
CA CYS A 528 15.65 -7.68 0.73
C CYS A 528 14.94 -8.57 -0.30
N ARG A 529 15.13 -9.90 -0.23
CA ARG A 529 14.50 -10.87 -1.13
C ARG A 529 12.98 -10.88 -1.06
N ALA A 530 12.41 -10.56 0.09
CA ALA A 530 10.98 -10.54 0.34
C ALA A 530 10.30 -9.27 -0.20
N SER A 531 11.05 -8.26 -0.66
CA SER A 531 10.48 -7.01 -1.18
C SER A 531 9.78 -7.15 -2.56
N GLY A 532 9.66 -8.38 -3.10
CA GLY A 532 8.92 -8.69 -4.33
C GLY A 532 9.76 -8.76 -5.61
N HIS A 533 10.97 -8.22 -5.64
CA HIS A 533 11.84 -8.23 -6.83
C HIS A 533 12.19 -9.63 -7.37
N ASN A 534 12.05 -10.65 -6.54
CA ASN A 534 12.36 -12.04 -6.85
C ASN A 534 11.10 -12.90 -7.03
N GLY A 535 9.92 -12.27 -7.16
CA GLY A 535 8.63 -12.96 -7.27
C GLY A 535 8.34 -13.87 -6.08
N ARG A 536 7.53 -14.91 -6.29
CA ARG A 536 7.18 -15.88 -5.24
C ARG A 536 8.41 -16.59 -4.66
N LYS A 537 9.44 -16.83 -5.46
CA LYS A 537 10.67 -17.48 -4.96
C LYS A 537 11.29 -16.75 -3.78
N GLY A 538 11.29 -15.42 -3.77
CA GLY A 538 11.78 -14.63 -2.65
C GLY A 538 10.77 -14.54 -1.51
N LEU A 539 9.48 -14.33 -1.86
CA LEU A 539 8.39 -14.19 -0.92
C LEU A 539 8.14 -15.46 -0.11
N ASP A 540 8.06 -16.62 -0.73
CA ASP A 540 7.74 -17.87 -0.02
C ASP A 540 8.78 -18.25 1.05
N MET A 541 9.99 -17.69 0.98
CA MET A 541 11.04 -17.97 1.96
C MET A 541 10.78 -17.40 3.37
N ILE A 542 9.87 -16.43 3.49
CA ILE A 542 9.54 -15.84 4.80
C ILE A 542 8.44 -16.60 5.55
N TYR A 543 7.74 -17.51 4.88
CA TYR A 543 6.59 -18.19 5.47
C TYR A 543 6.97 -18.96 6.73
N GLY A 544 6.25 -18.68 7.83
CA GLY A 544 6.49 -19.24 9.16
C GLY A 544 7.69 -18.66 9.91
N ARG A 545 8.39 -17.65 9.34
CA ARG A 545 9.64 -17.10 9.89
C ARG A 545 9.93 -15.65 9.49
N LEU A 546 8.92 -14.79 9.58
CA LEU A 546 9.09 -13.34 9.34
C LEU A 546 10.30 -12.80 10.12
N SER A 547 11.08 -11.94 9.49
CA SER A 547 12.26 -11.28 10.03
C SER A 547 13.57 -12.09 10.01
N GLU A 548 13.55 -13.40 9.74
CA GLU A 548 14.80 -14.20 9.75
C GLU A 548 15.61 -13.99 8.46
N VAL A 549 15.01 -14.20 7.29
CA VAL A 549 15.74 -14.10 6.01
C VAL A 549 15.95 -12.65 5.59
N GLU A 550 15.04 -11.76 5.95
CA GLU A 550 15.16 -10.34 5.71
C GLU A 550 16.36 -9.74 6.47
N VAL A 551 16.51 -10.08 7.75
CA VAL A 551 17.69 -9.68 8.56
C VAL A 551 18.96 -10.20 7.92
N SER A 552 19.01 -11.47 7.49
CA SER A 552 20.17 -12.04 6.80
C SER A 552 20.57 -11.25 5.55
N ASP A 553 19.59 -10.84 4.72
CA ASP A 553 19.85 -10.06 3.52
C ASP A 553 20.44 -8.67 3.84
N PHE A 554 19.91 -8.00 4.86
CA PHE A 554 20.46 -6.70 5.28
C PHE A 554 21.85 -6.81 5.90
N VAL A 555 22.17 -7.90 6.60
CA VAL A 555 23.53 -8.18 7.05
C VAL A 555 24.48 -8.35 5.87
N GLU A 556 24.08 -9.08 4.81
CA GLU A 556 24.89 -9.21 3.60
C GLU A 556 25.09 -7.86 2.87
N TRP A 557 24.07 -6.96 2.91
CA TRP A 557 24.25 -5.59 2.45
C TRP A 557 25.31 -4.83 3.24
N ALA A 558 25.32 -4.95 4.58
CA ALA A 558 26.34 -4.30 5.41
C ALA A 558 27.73 -4.84 5.13
N GLU A 559 27.90 -6.16 5.00
CA GLU A 559 29.16 -6.78 4.61
C GLU A 559 29.65 -6.32 3.23
N TYR A 560 28.74 -6.23 2.26
CA TYR A 560 29.07 -5.66 0.96
C TYR A 560 29.60 -4.23 1.09
N LEU A 561 28.90 -3.36 1.86
CA LEU A 561 29.34 -1.99 2.11
C LEU A 561 30.69 -1.93 2.82
N GLN A 562 30.91 -2.74 3.85
CA GLN A 562 32.19 -2.82 4.56
C GLN A 562 33.36 -3.23 3.67
N SER A 563 33.10 -3.99 2.59
CA SER A 563 34.11 -4.37 1.60
C SER A 563 34.58 -3.22 0.70
N LEU A 564 33.82 -2.11 0.65
CA LEU A 564 34.12 -0.97 -0.22
C LEU A 564 35.20 -0.07 0.42
N PRO A 565 36.26 0.31 -0.32
CA PRO A 565 37.40 1.03 0.26
C PRO A 565 37.07 2.40 0.82
N TYR A 566 35.98 3.02 0.33
CA TYR A 566 35.52 4.34 0.73
C TYR A 566 34.45 4.31 1.84
N VAL A 567 34.08 3.12 2.34
CA VAL A 567 33.14 3.00 3.47
C VAL A 567 33.90 2.93 4.78
N GLN A 568 33.44 3.70 5.75
CA GLN A 568 33.86 3.57 7.15
C GLN A 568 33.05 2.47 7.79
N GLY A 569 33.58 1.22 7.79
CA GLY A 569 32.84 0.02 8.15
C GLY A 569 32.36 -0.04 9.60
N ASP A 570 32.95 0.74 10.51
CA ASP A 570 32.54 0.92 11.91
C ASP A 570 31.54 2.10 12.11
N LYS A 571 30.98 2.63 11.02
CA LYS A 571 30.04 3.77 11.02
C LYS A 571 28.90 3.52 10.03
N ILE A 572 28.21 2.38 10.19
CA ILE A 572 27.00 2.05 9.44
C ILE A 572 25.81 2.19 10.38
N GLY A 573 24.89 3.10 10.03
CA GLY A 573 23.63 3.32 10.70
C GLY A 573 22.47 2.77 9.87
N VAL A 574 21.39 2.34 10.52
CA VAL A 574 20.18 1.82 9.89
C VAL A 574 18.93 2.47 10.47
N GLU A 575 18.00 2.84 9.62
CA GLU A 575 16.70 3.41 9.99
C GLU A 575 15.56 2.67 9.32
N GLY A 576 14.50 2.39 10.07
CA GLY A 576 13.29 1.81 9.53
C GLY A 576 12.08 2.05 10.43
N PHE A 577 10.90 2.00 9.82
CA PHE A 577 9.63 2.22 10.51
C PHE A 577 8.71 1.01 10.31
N SER A 578 7.83 0.69 11.28
CA SER A 578 6.91 -0.44 11.21
C SER A 578 7.68 -1.77 11.09
N PHE A 579 7.47 -2.54 10.03
CA PHE A 579 8.29 -3.72 9.73
C PHE A 579 9.79 -3.37 9.72
N GLY A 580 10.16 -2.23 9.11
CA GLY A 580 11.53 -1.71 9.12
C GLY A 580 12.04 -1.39 10.52
N GLY A 581 11.18 -0.97 11.44
CA GLY A 581 11.51 -0.79 12.86
C GLY A 581 11.85 -2.12 13.55
N THR A 582 11.13 -3.18 13.22
CA THR A 582 11.43 -4.55 13.67
C THR A 582 12.81 -4.98 13.15
N MET A 583 13.06 -4.80 11.84
CA MET A 583 14.36 -5.11 11.22
C MET A 583 15.49 -4.34 11.88
N THR A 584 15.34 -3.01 12.03
CA THR A 584 16.35 -2.14 12.63
C THR A 584 16.71 -2.58 14.06
N ALA A 585 15.70 -2.90 14.88
CA ALA A 585 15.93 -3.36 16.24
C ALA A 585 16.75 -4.68 16.28
N LEU A 586 16.36 -5.67 15.45
CA LEU A 586 17.09 -6.95 15.35
C LEU A 586 18.52 -6.74 14.85
N LEU A 587 18.72 -5.94 13.78
CA LEU A 587 20.03 -5.68 13.21
C LEU A 587 21.00 -5.05 14.23
N VAL A 588 20.55 -4.08 15.03
CA VAL A 588 21.40 -3.43 16.03
C VAL A 588 21.59 -4.30 17.27
N MET A 589 20.63 -5.14 17.65
CA MET A 589 20.76 -6.01 18.81
C MET A 589 21.61 -7.24 18.53
N ASP A 590 21.42 -7.89 17.39
CA ASP A 590 22.05 -9.18 17.08
C ASP A 590 23.29 -9.05 16.18
N HIS A 591 23.39 -7.96 15.40
CA HIS A 591 24.42 -7.75 14.37
C HIS A 591 25.09 -6.38 14.52
N SER A 592 25.46 -6.04 15.77
CA SER A 592 26.11 -4.77 16.09
C SER A 592 27.50 -4.61 15.48
N GLU A 593 28.15 -5.71 15.03
CA GLU A 593 29.39 -5.69 14.24
C GLU A 593 29.16 -5.19 12.80
N ALA A 594 27.92 -5.27 12.31
CA ALA A 594 27.52 -4.79 11.00
C ALA A 594 26.80 -3.44 11.09
N PHE A 595 25.90 -3.28 12.06
CA PHE A 595 25.07 -2.10 12.26
C PHE A 595 25.28 -1.50 13.64
N HIS A 596 25.99 -0.39 13.70
CA HIS A 596 26.41 0.24 14.95
C HIS A 596 25.33 1.17 15.54
N TYR A 597 24.54 1.80 14.71
CA TYR A 597 23.53 2.78 15.13
C TYR A 597 22.21 2.52 14.46
N GLY A 598 21.11 2.57 15.20
CA GLY A 598 19.79 2.35 14.63
C GLY A 598 18.70 3.24 15.18
N ILE A 599 17.74 3.63 14.31
CA ILE A 599 16.49 4.27 14.71
C ILE A 599 15.34 3.37 14.29
N ALA A 600 14.72 2.72 15.27
CA ALA A 600 13.62 1.78 15.10
C ALA A 600 12.29 2.45 15.46
N GLY A 601 11.47 2.76 14.46
CA GLY A 601 10.18 3.44 14.64
C GLY A 601 9.00 2.48 14.56
N GLY A 602 8.05 2.54 15.51
CA GLY A 602 6.75 1.86 15.43
C GLY A 602 6.79 0.37 15.08
N GLY A 603 7.82 -0.35 15.53
CA GLY A 603 8.08 -1.74 15.15
C GLY A 603 7.17 -2.75 15.82
N VAL A 604 6.91 -3.88 15.15
CA VAL A 604 6.28 -5.07 15.71
C VAL A 604 7.38 -5.91 16.38
N TYR A 605 7.45 -5.88 17.70
CA TYR A 605 8.49 -6.58 18.44
C TYR A 605 8.06 -7.94 19.01
N ASP A 606 6.79 -8.26 18.86
CA ASP A 606 6.22 -9.59 19.08
C ASP A 606 5.06 -9.79 18.10
N TRP A 607 5.22 -10.69 17.14
CA TRP A 607 4.22 -10.94 16.10
C TRP A 607 2.87 -11.40 16.63
N ALA A 608 2.84 -12.02 17.83
CA ALA A 608 1.59 -12.38 18.49
C ALA A 608 0.75 -11.16 18.93
N LEU A 609 1.33 -9.95 18.94
CA LEU A 609 0.63 -8.71 19.29
C LEU A 609 0.07 -7.97 18.07
N TYR A 610 0.34 -8.44 16.86
CA TYR A 610 -0.18 -7.85 15.63
C TYR A 610 -1.45 -8.57 15.17
N ASP A 611 -2.12 -8.08 14.13
CA ASP A 611 -3.44 -8.58 13.75
C ASP A 611 -3.43 -9.98 13.12
N THR A 612 -4.62 -10.62 13.13
CA THR A 612 -4.85 -11.97 12.62
C THR A 612 -4.65 -12.08 11.11
N HIS A 613 -5.08 -11.10 10.32
CA HIS A 613 -5.07 -11.24 8.87
C HIS A 613 -3.66 -11.11 8.28
N TYR A 614 -2.92 -10.04 8.67
CA TYR A 614 -1.56 -9.83 8.17
C TYR A 614 -0.60 -10.89 8.72
N THR A 615 -0.55 -11.05 10.03
CA THR A 615 0.47 -11.90 10.64
C THR A 615 0.25 -13.37 10.33
N GLU A 616 -0.98 -13.87 10.45
CA GLU A 616 -1.26 -15.29 10.22
C GLU A 616 -1.15 -15.68 8.74
N ARG A 617 -1.28 -14.73 7.80
CA ARG A 617 -0.95 -14.93 6.39
C ARG A 617 0.49 -15.40 6.21
N PHE A 618 1.43 -14.79 6.90
CA PHE A 618 2.86 -15.06 6.73
C PHE A 618 3.44 -16.00 7.76
N MET A 619 2.81 -16.14 8.93
CA MET A 619 3.31 -16.93 10.06
C MET A 619 2.47 -18.15 10.40
N ASP A 620 1.27 -18.32 9.77
CA ASP A 620 0.21 -19.19 10.25
C ASP A 620 -0.24 -18.78 11.68
N THR A 621 -1.17 -19.49 12.29
CA THR A 621 -1.62 -19.19 13.66
C THR A 621 -0.54 -19.51 14.70
N PRO A 622 -0.53 -18.85 15.87
CA PRO A 622 0.39 -19.21 16.93
C PRO A 622 0.26 -20.68 17.42
N ALA A 623 -0.91 -21.26 17.25
CA ALA A 623 -1.16 -22.67 17.60
C ALA A 623 -0.47 -23.64 16.60
N ASN A 624 -0.45 -23.28 15.31
CA ASN A 624 0.14 -24.11 14.25
C ASN A 624 1.65 -23.90 14.14
N ASN A 625 2.17 -22.71 14.46
CA ASN A 625 3.58 -22.35 14.32
C ASN A 625 4.19 -21.75 15.61
N PRO A 626 4.07 -22.41 16.79
CA PRO A 626 4.56 -21.84 18.04
C PRO A 626 6.07 -21.59 18.05
N GLU A 627 6.83 -22.43 17.35
CA GLU A 627 8.29 -22.28 17.25
C GLU A 627 8.70 -21.08 16.40
N GLY A 628 7.97 -20.80 15.30
CA GLY A 628 8.21 -19.63 14.46
C GLY A 628 7.97 -18.34 15.24
N TYR A 629 6.85 -18.23 15.94
CA TYR A 629 6.57 -17.08 16.81
C TYR A 629 7.62 -16.89 17.92
N ALA A 630 8.08 -17.99 18.53
CA ALA A 630 9.11 -17.92 19.57
C ALA A 630 10.47 -17.43 19.02
N ARG A 631 10.89 -17.93 17.84
CA ARG A 631 12.16 -17.54 17.23
C ARG A 631 12.19 -16.09 16.75
N THR A 632 11.07 -15.59 16.24
CA THR A 632 10.98 -14.24 15.62
C THR A 632 10.55 -13.15 16.61
N ARG A 633 10.42 -13.49 17.89
CA ARG A 633 10.03 -12.55 18.94
C ARG A 633 11.18 -11.62 19.31
N THR A 634 11.19 -10.45 18.68
CA THR A 634 12.25 -9.42 18.81
C THR A 634 12.55 -9.03 20.27
N VAL A 635 11.53 -9.04 21.14
CA VAL A 635 11.69 -8.75 22.59
C VAL A 635 12.73 -9.64 23.25
N ASP A 636 12.82 -10.91 22.86
CA ASP A 636 13.75 -11.89 23.48
C ASP A 636 15.21 -11.65 23.07
N HIS A 637 15.44 -10.89 21.98
CA HIS A 637 16.78 -10.52 21.51
C HIS A 637 17.39 -9.33 22.29
N ALA A 638 16.66 -8.67 23.17
CA ALA A 638 17.15 -7.55 23.99
C ALA A 638 18.41 -7.93 24.83
N ALA A 639 18.57 -9.20 25.19
CA ALA A 639 19.76 -9.70 25.91
C ALA A 639 21.05 -9.63 25.06
N ASN A 640 20.93 -9.64 23.72
CA ASN A 640 22.07 -9.63 22.80
C ASN A 640 22.60 -8.19 22.56
N TYR A 641 21.79 -7.18 22.85
CA TYR A 641 22.22 -5.78 22.69
C TYR A 641 23.48 -5.50 23.52
N PRO A 642 24.61 -5.03 22.92
CA PRO A 642 25.91 -5.10 23.57
C PRO A 642 26.15 -4.00 24.62
N VAL A 643 25.51 -2.83 24.50
CA VAL A 643 25.83 -1.66 25.31
C VAL A 643 25.06 -1.65 26.63
N ARG A 644 25.80 -1.49 27.74
CA ARG A 644 25.26 -1.45 29.10
C ARG A 644 25.67 -0.15 29.80
N TYR A 645 24.93 0.29 30.82
CA TYR A 645 25.35 1.40 31.65
C TYR A 645 26.64 1.03 32.39
N GLY A 646 27.62 1.92 32.30
CA GLY A 646 28.93 1.75 32.92
C GLY A 646 29.99 1.02 32.08
N SER A 647 29.61 0.41 30.97
CA SER A 647 30.53 -0.22 30.00
C SER A 647 30.45 0.40 28.61
N ASP A 648 29.68 1.46 28.46
CA ASP A 648 29.42 2.10 27.19
C ASP A 648 30.61 2.93 26.71
N ASP A 649 31.11 2.60 25.52
CA ASP A 649 32.14 3.34 24.81
C ASP A 649 31.58 4.20 23.65
N GLY A 650 30.24 4.24 23.48
CA GLY A 650 29.56 4.95 22.40
C GLY A 650 29.62 4.26 21.02
N SER A 651 30.10 3.01 20.96
CA SER A 651 30.28 2.27 19.70
C SER A 651 28.97 1.80 19.07
N VAL A 652 27.92 1.60 19.88
CA VAL A 652 26.58 1.16 19.42
C VAL A 652 25.49 1.97 20.10
N MET A 653 24.43 2.31 19.38
CA MET A 653 23.23 2.97 19.92
C MET A 653 21.96 2.59 19.19
N LEU A 654 20.94 2.17 19.94
CA LEU A 654 19.58 1.96 19.48
C LEU A 654 18.67 3.06 20.00
N LYS A 655 17.92 3.72 19.09
CA LYS A 655 16.85 4.65 19.42
C LYS A 655 15.51 4.06 19.02
N LEU A 656 14.61 3.92 19.96
CA LEU A 656 13.22 3.51 19.73
C LEU A 656 12.34 4.75 19.61
N THR A 657 11.39 4.74 18.67
CA THR A 657 10.37 5.79 18.55
C THR A 657 9.00 5.18 18.39
N HIS A 658 7.94 5.80 18.99
CA HIS A 658 6.57 5.31 18.85
C HIS A 658 5.52 6.39 19.16
N GLY A 659 4.39 6.34 18.45
CA GLY A 659 3.20 7.13 18.76
C GLY A 659 2.31 6.41 19.77
N THR A 660 1.86 7.10 20.82
CA THR A 660 1.02 6.45 21.86
C THR A 660 -0.40 6.18 21.41
N GLY A 661 -0.86 6.86 20.34
CA GLY A 661 -2.19 6.68 19.73
C GLY A 661 -2.21 5.68 18.57
N ASP A 662 -1.09 5.00 18.31
CA ASP A 662 -0.97 4.04 17.20
C ASP A 662 -2.01 2.92 17.32
N ASP A 663 -2.92 2.86 16.35
CA ASP A 663 -4.03 1.91 16.29
C ASP A 663 -3.76 0.73 15.34
N ASN A 664 -2.59 0.71 14.73
CA ASN A 664 -2.10 -0.35 13.86
C ASN A 664 -1.09 -1.23 14.63
N VAL A 665 0.13 -0.72 14.86
CA VAL A 665 1.11 -1.35 15.74
C VAL A 665 1.02 -0.71 17.11
N HIS A 666 0.36 -1.37 18.04
CA HIS A 666 0.12 -0.81 19.37
C HIS A 666 1.43 -0.47 20.10
N PHE A 667 1.45 0.66 20.78
CA PHE A 667 2.57 1.13 21.62
C PHE A 667 3.05 0.07 22.63
N GLN A 668 2.21 -0.90 22.96
CA GLN A 668 2.53 -2.09 23.76
C GLN A 668 3.83 -2.78 23.27
N ASN A 669 4.03 -2.87 21.94
CA ASN A 669 5.24 -3.48 21.38
C ASN A 669 6.52 -2.79 21.88
N THR A 670 6.58 -1.46 21.77
CA THR A 670 7.73 -0.68 22.23
C THR A 670 7.91 -0.73 23.76
N LEU A 671 6.81 -0.73 24.52
CA LEU A 671 6.90 -0.85 25.98
C LEU A 671 7.50 -2.19 26.41
N MET A 672 7.13 -3.30 25.75
CA MET A 672 7.68 -4.63 26.06
C MET A 672 9.16 -4.74 25.69
N LEU A 673 9.57 -4.21 24.53
CA LEU A 673 10.99 -4.19 24.15
C LEU A 673 11.81 -3.29 25.09
N ALA A 674 11.30 -2.11 25.45
CA ALA A 674 11.96 -1.20 26.40
C ALA A 674 12.13 -1.86 27.77
N ASP A 675 11.13 -2.55 28.29
CA ASP A 675 11.21 -3.31 29.56
C ASP A 675 12.28 -4.42 29.48
N ALA A 676 12.34 -5.16 28.36
CA ALA A 676 13.35 -6.20 28.16
C ALA A 676 14.78 -5.61 28.09
N LEU A 677 14.97 -4.51 27.38
CA LEU A 677 16.24 -3.78 27.32
C LEU A 677 16.65 -3.25 28.72
N GLN A 678 15.70 -2.70 29.49
CA GLN A 678 15.95 -2.23 30.85
C GLN A 678 16.35 -3.39 31.78
N LYS A 679 15.68 -4.54 31.73
CA LYS A 679 16.05 -5.76 32.47
C LYS A 679 17.44 -6.26 32.09
N ALA A 680 17.82 -6.12 30.83
CA ALA A 680 19.19 -6.42 30.39
C ALA A 680 20.22 -5.37 30.80
N GLY A 681 19.84 -4.26 31.47
CA GLY A 681 20.73 -3.14 31.81
C GLY A 681 21.24 -2.36 30.60
N ALA A 682 20.54 -2.44 29.47
CA ALA A 682 20.91 -1.82 28.21
C ALA A 682 20.81 -0.31 28.26
N LYS A 683 21.74 0.40 27.61
CA LYS A 683 21.66 1.84 27.36
C LYS A 683 21.13 2.08 25.95
N PHE A 684 19.93 2.65 25.85
CA PHE A 684 19.24 2.96 24.60
C PHE A 684 18.50 4.31 24.71
N GLU A 685 18.08 4.86 23.59
CA GLU A 685 17.24 6.05 23.53
C GLU A 685 15.78 5.69 23.26
N LEU A 686 14.83 6.44 23.83
CA LEU A 686 13.41 6.28 23.59
C LEU A 686 12.76 7.65 23.38
N MET A 687 12.05 7.84 22.25
CA MET A 687 11.28 9.02 21.94
C MET A 687 9.80 8.63 21.75
N ILE A 688 8.94 9.25 22.55
CA ILE A 688 7.49 8.99 22.52
C ILE A 688 6.79 10.19 21.88
N TYR A 689 5.86 9.92 20.99
CA TYR A 689 4.98 10.92 20.37
C TYR A 689 3.56 10.79 20.93
N PRO A 690 3.15 11.68 21.88
CA PRO A 690 1.83 11.59 22.49
C PRO A 690 0.72 11.71 21.45
N ASP A 691 -0.26 10.78 21.51
CA ASP A 691 -1.34 10.61 20.52
C ASP A 691 -0.90 10.47 19.05
N GLY A 692 0.40 10.39 18.78
CA GLY A 692 0.93 10.08 17.45
C GLY A 692 0.40 8.73 16.99
N MET A 693 0.04 8.65 15.70
CA MET A 693 -0.46 7.43 15.06
C MET A 693 0.69 6.63 14.44
N HIS A 694 0.34 5.62 13.66
CA HIS A 694 1.30 4.87 12.87
C HIS A 694 1.90 5.76 11.78
N GLY A 695 2.98 6.47 12.12
CA GLY A 695 3.60 7.57 11.36
C GLY A 695 3.30 8.94 11.96
N TYR A 696 4.34 9.78 12.08
CA TYR A 696 4.27 11.09 12.71
C TYR A 696 4.02 12.17 11.68
N ARG A 697 3.10 13.10 11.96
CA ARG A 697 2.69 14.16 11.04
C ARG A 697 2.68 15.52 11.72
N GLY A 698 2.59 16.58 10.90
CA GLY A 698 2.62 17.95 11.39
C GLY A 698 3.88 18.19 12.23
N TYR A 699 3.76 18.93 13.34
CA TYR A 699 4.88 19.27 14.21
C TYR A 699 5.62 18.04 14.78
N GLN A 700 4.94 16.90 14.96
CA GLN A 700 5.59 15.66 15.40
C GLN A 700 6.49 15.08 14.31
N GLY A 701 6.08 15.16 13.05
CA GLY A 701 6.92 14.78 11.91
C GLY A 701 8.16 15.64 11.78
N ASP A 702 8.02 16.97 11.92
CA ASP A 702 9.14 17.90 11.91
C ASP A 702 10.11 17.63 13.07
N HIS A 703 9.57 17.40 14.27
CA HIS A 703 10.38 17.04 15.44
C HIS A 703 11.13 15.72 15.22
N PHE A 704 10.45 14.69 14.71
CA PHE A 704 11.05 13.39 14.41
C PHE A 704 12.24 13.52 13.46
N GLN A 705 12.07 14.24 12.35
CA GLN A 705 13.13 14.45 11.37
C GLN A 705 14.33 15.18 11.98
N ASN A 706 14.10 16.26 12.75
CA ASN A 706 15.17 17.03 13.36
C ASN A 706 15.92 16.20 14.41
N ALA A 707 15.20 15.48 15.28
CA ALA A 707 15.80 14.62 16.29
C ALA A 707 16.60 13.44 15.70
N ASN A 708 16.20 12.93 14.53
CA ASN A 708 16.94 11.88 13.81
C ASN A 708 18.19 12.45 13.13
N ARG A 709 18.13 13.64 12.54
CA ARG A 709 19.30 14.34 11.98
C ARG A 709 20.36 14.61 13.04
N GLU A 710 19.96 15.06 14.24
CA GLU A 710 20.89 15.23 15.36
C GLU A 710 21.51 13.91 15.80
N PHE A 711 20.74 12.82 15.88
CA PHE A 711 21.23 11.50 16.17
C PHE A 711 22.31 11.06 15.17
N TRP A 712 22.07 11.22 13.87
CA TRP A 712 23.01 10.85 12.81
C TRP A 712 24.27 11.71 12.81
N LEU A 713 24.15 13.02 13.05
CA LEU A 713 25.33 13.90 13.20
C LEU A 713 26.20 13.49 14.38
N TYR A 714 25.59 13.16 15.49
CA TYR A 714 26.31 12.76 16.69
C TYR A 714 27.03 11.39 16.49
N TYR A 715 26.29 10.36 16.11
CA TYR A 715 26.85 9.02 16.07
C TYR A 715 27.67 8.71 14.81
N LEU A 716 27.25 9.13 13.65
CA LEU A 716 27.97 8.90 12.39
C LEU A 716 29.11 9.88 12.19
N LYS A 717 28.94 11.16 12.56
CA LYS A 717 29.90 12.21 12.27
C LYS A 717 30.70 12.66 13.49
N GLY A 718 30.34 12.27 14.72
CA GLY A 718 30.98 12.73 15.94
C GLY A 718 30.80 14.22 16.25
N VAL A 719 29.79 14.86 15.66
CA VAL A 719 29.45 16.24 15.91
C VAL A 719 28.75 16.36 17.26
N GLN A 720 29.36 17.09 18.21
CA GLN A 720 28.69 17.36 19.48
C GLN A 720 27.56 18.38 19.22
N THR A 721 26.33 17.90 19.20
CA THR A 721 25.15 18.74 19.32
C THR A 721 24.97 19.09 20.80
N THR A 722 24.57 20.31 21.11
CA THR A 722 24.20 20.68 22.47
C THR A 722 22.93 19.90 22.85
N ARG A 723 23.09 18.75 23.45
CA ARG A 723 22.00 17.96 24.04
C ARG A 723 21.59 18.47 25.39
#